data_f55dcff874453bdf076d87fbfc95576c
#
_entry.id   f55dcff874453bdf076d87fbfc95576c
#
_cell.length_a   1.000
_cell.length_b   1.000
_cell.length_c   1.000
_cell.angle_alpha   90.00
_cell.angle_beta   90.00
_cell.angle_gamma   90.00
#
_symmetry.space_group_name_H-M   'P 1'
#
loop_
_entity.id
_entity.type
_entity.pdbx_description
1 polymer ?
#
loop_
_entity_poly.entity_id
_entity_poly.type
_entity_poly.pdbx_seq_one_letter_code
_entity_poly.pdbx_strand_id
1 'polypeptide(L)'
;MLQKLVLIGLSITLCASAQETTEAPLLVKPNLPPSNAPEEEEERPAASNGSVFNQGLARTMSIAIPAPRGLILDRDGRPLAQTKMAYHIALDFTAYNGPIDPKVAATWAQTKIAQANALVDGNEAYSDSKLANYYKNRRWLPRRISKIISESKAKSLESKMPKGLSLLPVYQRFYPEKGLAAHLIGYVGAKTVLPTGPINDGDPLFHSVMGKSGFEQIFDQKLTGEPGLNKMIFDKNGEKILNEPIKRPRPGGNVVTTLDLDWQRYAEQVLREDCKRGAFVVIDIQSGEVLVMASRPTFDLNEFIPYITTERYKELQNNPSAPLFGRAFQSSYPPASTFKPVVALAAINNGSIHPDQTFDCPYKIKIGRKWFHNHSEGYEGWVDAKRALAKSINPWFYQVGIETGPQAFLSVARRLGFGSKTGLPLIGEATGNAPTADYIVRKMGRATTNGDTANLSIGQGLMLASPLQVAQSMAAIGNGNVLMELQLVRQIQDFHGRVIEAPTFKKRNDLNLSPIALETTHDGMRDVVHASYGTGQRANLGFTTMCGKTGTAQWKDDPKQGLAWFSGFFPYDNPRYAFAAVYEGAPGEIVGGGRKAAPMVSRFFLNFQTEIEENLMPAARAMIISEEDGQPIIPEDMIPKAIVVEDEEALLGDPTHSLATPSNNEIPVDIPRAIIVEDEEALSSNPAIPAPLQGLTETPADLPEAIPVIPADNPTPKPPLPTVPSEEIIPEAIPVKPEIPSDTPRKPPEAPGDR
;
A
#
# COMPACT_ATOMS: atom_id res chain seq x y z
N MET A 1 68.85 16.15 -16.96
CA MET A 1 69.64 14.87 -16.88
C MET A 1 68.63 13.76 -16.77
N LEU A 2 68.39 13.22 -17.88
CA LEU A 2 68.64 11.83 -18.38
C LEU A 2 67.89 10.76 -17.57
N GLN A 3 66.77 10.31 -18.13
CA GLN A 3 66.59 9.05 -18.87
C GLN A 3 66.85 7.76 -18.05
N LYS A 4 65.81 6.95 -17.92
CA LYS A 4 65.76 5.62 -18.55
C LYS A 4 64.35 5.06 -18.59
N LEU A 5 63.89 4.84 -19.82
CA LEU A 5 62.85 3.89 -20.23
C LEU A 5 63.38 2.45 -19.97
N VAL A 6 62.48 1.52 -19.56
CA VAL A 6 62.60 0.13 -19.94
C VAL A 6 61.21 -0.38 -20.39
N LEU A 7 61.16 -0.74 -21.66
CA LEU A 7 60.12 -1.55 -22.31
C LEU A 7 60.38 -3.01 -22.02
N ILE A 8 59.38 -3.81 -21.67
CA ILE A 8 59.26 -5.24 -21.91
C ILE A 8 57.75 -5.48 -22.13
N GLY A 9 57.25 -5.79 -23.28
CA GLY A 9 57.47 -6.95 -24.09
C GLY A 9 56.13 -7.71 -24.11
N LEU A 10 55.33 -7.53 -25.20
CA LEU A 10 54.09 -8.28 -25.47
C LEU A 10 54.44 -9.80 -25.59
N SER A 11 53.60 -10.63 -25.01
CA SER A 11 53.33 -11.98 -25.49
C SER A 11 51.85 -12.24 -25.51
N ILE A 12 51.25 -12.21 -26.70
CA ILE A 12 49.90 -12.63 -27.00
C ILE A 12 49.90 -14.15 -27.06
N THR A 13 49.24 -14.81 -26.13
CA THR A 13 48.88 -16.23 -26.27
C THR A 13 47.39 -16.30 -26.49
N LEU A 14 47.00 -16.62 -27.72
CA LEU A 14 45.63 -17.06 -28.04
C LEU A 14 45.37 -18.40 -27.34
N CYS A 15 44.45 -18.46 -26.41
CA CYS A 15 43.76 -19.66 -26.05
C CYS A 15 42.32 -19.58 -26.49
N ALA A 16 41.96 -20.38 -27.48
CA ALA A 16 40.60 -20.65 -27.86
C ALA A 16 39.91 -21.40 -26.71
N SER A 17 38.92 -20.76 -26.08
CA SER A 17 38.04 -21.44 -25.13
C SER A 17 36.82 -21.98 -25.88
N ALA A 18 36.71 -23.28 -25.89
CA ALA A 18 35.53 -24.02 -26.32
C ALA A 18 34.30 -23.58 -25.48
N GLN A 19 33.22 -23.27 -26.14
CA GLN A 19 31.88 -23.11 -25.52
C GLN A 19 31.43 -24.53 -25.10
N GLU A 20 31.39 -24.79 -23.82
CA GLU A 20 30.59 -25.86 -23.24
C GLU A 20 29.17 -25.38 -23.12
N THR A 21 28.29 -25.86 -24.01
CA THR A 21 26.85 -25.83 -23.87
C THR A 21 26.46 -26.84 -22.80
N THR A 22 26.10 -26.38 -21.62
CA THR A 22 25.44 -27.20 -20.60
C THR A 22 24.01 -27.48 -21.04
N GLU A 23 23.79 -28.65 -21.62
CA GLU A 23 22.47 -29.26 -21.78
C GLU A 23 21.86 -29.56 -20.40
N ALA A 24 20.62 -29.09 -20.21
CA ALA A 24 19.80 -29.45 -19.05
C ALA A 24 19.53 -30.98 -19.04
N PRO A 25 19.51 -31.64 -17.88
CA PRO A 25 19.27 -33.05 -17.83
C PRO A 25 17.86 -33.41 -18.28
N LEU A 26 17.76 -34.24 -19.32
CA LEU A 26 16.54 -34.88 -19.80
C LEU A 26 15.94 -35.72 -18.67
N LEU A 27 14.71 -35.39 -18.25
CA LEU A 27 13.88 -36.24 -17.40
C LEU A 27 13.65 -37.58 -18.10
N VAL A 28 14.26 -38.61 -17.58
CA VAL A 28 14.03 -39.99 -17.97
C VAL A 28 12.60 -40.37 -17.58
N LYS A 29 11.74 -40.61 -18.57
CA LYS A 29 10.41 -41.23 -18.36
C LYS A 29 10.62 -42.65 -17.86
N PRO A 30 9.93 -43.10 -16.78
CA PRO A 30 9.96 -44.48 -16.39
C PRO A 30 9.28 -45.33 -17.49
N ASN A 31 10.01 -46.36 -17.97
CA ASN A 31 9.48 -47.39 -18.84
C ASN A 31 8.44 -48.22 -18.08
N LEU A 32 7.18 -48.05 -18.41
CA LEU A 32 6.12 -48.99 -18.05
C LEU A 32 6.14 -50.14 -19.06
N PRO A 33 6.00 -51.39 -18.60
CA PRO A 33 5.92 -52.53 -19.51
C PRO A 33 4.64 -52.47 -20.33
N PRO A 34 4.63 -53.04 -21.56
CA PRO A 34 3.42 -53.05 -22.42
C PRO A 34 2.33 -53.92 -21.78
N SER A 35 1.21 -53.30 -21.48
CA SER A 35 -0.02 -53.99 -21.09
C SER A 35 -0.64 -54.67 -22.31
N ASN A 36 -0.47 -55.96 -22.42
CA ASN A 36 -1.25 -56.80 -23.32
C ASN A 36 -2.56 -57.17 -22.60
N ALA A 37 -3.57 -56.33 -22.69
CA ALA A 37 -4.95 -56.67 -22.45
C ALA A 37 -5.72 -56.44 -23.77
N PRO A 38 -6.57 -57.37 -24.21
CA PRO A 38 -7.39 -57.14 -25.40
C PRO A 38 -8.35 -56.01 -25.11
N GLU A 39 -8.41 -55.03 -26.02
CA GLU A 39 -9.45 -54.01 -26.06
C GLU A 39 -10.78 -54.71 -26.30
N GLU A 40 -11.59 -54.84 -25.27
CA GLU A 40 -13.03 -55.05 -25.45
C GLU A 40 -13.58 -53.73 -26.01
N GLU A 41 -13.96 -53.75 -27.28
CA GLU A 41 -14.81 -52.75 -27.91
C GLU A 41 -16.15 -52.72 -27.14
N GLU A 42 -16.28 -51.83 -26.15
CA GLU A 42 -17.60 -51.43 -25.65
C GLU A 42 -18.35 -50.78 -26.83
N GLU A 43 -19.36 -51.48 -27.36
CA GLU A 43 -20.35 -50.92 -28.26
C GLU A 43 -21.01 -49.72 -27.61
N ARG A 44 -20.55 -48.52 -28.00
CA ARG A 44 -21.22 -47.25 -27.64
C ARG A 44 -22.64 -47.34 -28.22
N PRO A 45 -23.70 -47.08 -27.43
CA PRO A 45 -25.06 -47.07 -27.95
C PRO A 45 -25.13 -46.13 -29.16
N ALA A 46 -25.69 -46.60 -30.24
CA ALA A 46 -25.87 -45.86 -31.47
C ALA A 46 -26.53 -44.52 -31.16
N ALA A 47 -25.82 -43.42 -31.41
CA ALA A 47 -26.33 -42.08 -31.26
C ALA A 47 -27.60 -41.93 -32.05
N SER A 48 -28.71 -41.57 -31.38
CA SER A 48 -29.98 -41.28 -32.05
C SER A 48 -29.72 -40.27 -33.17
N ASN A 49 -30.22 -40.58 -34.37
CA ASN A 49 -30.14 -39.74 -35.57
C ASN A 49 -30.75 -38.36 -35.29
N GLY A 50 -29.91 -37.40 -34.97
CA GLY A 50 -30.29 -36.04 -34.59
C GLY A 50 -29.15 -35.26 -33.95
N SER A 51 -27.91 -35.79 -33.96
CA SER A 51 -26.80 -35.10 -33.36
C SER A 51 -26.48 -33.82 -34.14
N VAL A 52 -26.49 -32.72 -33.42
CA VAL A 52 -26.15 -31.34 -33.81
C VAL A 52 -24.80 -31.23 -34.54
N PHE A 53 -23.95 -32.26 -34.45
CA PHE A 53 -22.61 -32.32 -35.03
C PHE A 53 -22.55 -32.46 -36.55
N ASN A 54 -23.65 -32.78 -37.20
CA ASN A 54 -23.71 -32.95 -38.66
C ASN A 54 -24.21 -31.72 -39.42
N GLN A 55 -24.48 -30.58 -38.71
CA GLN A 55 -24.87 -29.35 -39.39
C GLN A 55 -23.64 -28.51 -39.69
N GLY A 56 -23.13 -28.53 -40.91
CA GLY A 56 -21.96 -27.76 -41.39
C GLY A 56 -22.09 -26.25 -41.33
N LEU A 57 -22.99 -25.72 -40.49
CA LEU A 57 -23.25 -24.29 -40.26
C LEU A 57 -23.35 -23.92 -38.75
N ALA A 58 -23.01 -24.83 -37.82
CA ALA A 58 -23.03 -24.53 -36.41
C ALA A 58 -21.79 -23.70 -36.02
N ARG A 59 -22.00 -22.56 -35.31
CA ARG A 59 -20.92 -21.74 -34.78
C ARG A 59 -20.65 -22.13 -33.34
N THR A 60 -19.40 -22.52 -33.05
CA THR A 60 -18.94 -22.77 -31.68
C THR A 60 -18.23 -21.51 -31.12
N MET A 61 -18.51 -21.16 -29.88
CA MET A 61 -17.85 -20.08 -29.17
C MET A 61 -17.41 -20.57 -27.79
N SER A 62 -16.19 -20.18 -27.39
CA SER A 62 -15.68 -20.40 -26.05
C SER A 62 -15.75 -19.08 -25.27
N ILE A 63 -16.39 -19.10 -24.10
CA ILE A 63 -16.62 -17.92 -23.28
C ILE A 63 -15.91 -18.09 -21.95
N ALA A 64 -15.03 -17.14 -21.64
CA ALA A 64 -14.38 -17.09 -20.35
C ALA A 64 -15.35 -16.59 -19.26
N ILE A 65 -15.46 -17.34 -18.16
CA ILE A 65 -16.25 -16.97 -16.98
C ILE A 65 -15.30 -16.38 -15.95
N PRO A 66 -15.52 -15.14 -15.45
CA PRO A 66 -14.67 -14.54 -14.44
C PRO A 66 -14.61 -15.38 -13.16
N ALA A 67 -13.46 -15.40 -12.53
CA ALA A 67 -13.28 -15.98 -11.21
C ALA A 67 -13.33 -14.88 -10.13
N PRO A 68 -13.78 -15.21 -8.91
CA PRO A 68 -13.67 -14.28 -7.77
C PRO A 68 -12.22 -13.96 -7.48
N ARG A 69 -11.95 -12.69 -7.17
CA ARG A 69 -10.63 -12.24 -6.71
C ARG A 69 -10.43 -12.61 -5.25
N GLY A 70 -9.24 -13.08 -4.88
CA GLY A 70 -8.88 -13.48 -3.53
C GLY A 70 -8.93 -12.35 -2.51
N LEU A 71 -8.80 -12.70 -1.24
CA LEU A 71 -8.92 -11.78 -0.11
C LEU A 71 -7.61 -11.07 0.18
N ILE A 72 -7.68 -9.84 0.71
CA ILE A 72 -6.61 -9.21 1.46
C ILE A 72 -7.08 -9.16 2.90
N LEU A 73 -6.32 -9.77 3.80
CA LEU A 73 -6.69 -9.99 5.19
C LEU A 73 -5.71 -9.25 6.11
N ASP A 74 -6.17 -8.87 7.29
CA ASP A 74 -5.30 -8.46 8.37
C ASP A 74 -4.54 -9.67 8.95
N ARG A 75 -3.77 -9.45 10.01
CA ARG A 75 -2.97 -10.51 10.66
C ARG A 75 -3.79 -11.64 11.27
N ASP A 76 -5.06 -11.37 11.61
CA ASP A 76 -5.98 -12.30 12.28
C ASP A 76 -7.03 -12.90 11.33
N GLY A 77 -6.87 -12.65 10.01
CA GLY A 77 -7.75 -13.19 8.98
C GLY A 77 -9.00 -12.38 8.71
N ARG A 78 -9.16 -11.17 9.27
CA ARG A 78 -10.29 -10.29 9.02
C ARG A 78 -10.13 -9.58 7.66
N PRO A 79 -11.20 -9.45 6.84
CA PRO A 79 -11.08 -8.96 5.48
C PRO A 79 -10.89 -7.44 5.41
N LEU A 80 -9.76 -7.01 4.82
CA LEU A 80 -9.50 -5.64 4.39
C LEU A 80 -10.01 -5.38 2.96
N ALA A 81 -9.99 -6.42 2.11
CA ALA A 81 -10.57 -6.40 0.79
C ALA A 81 -11.12 -7.79 0.44
N GLN A 82 -12.34 -7.84 -0.07
CA GLN A 82 -13.04 -9.08 -0.42
C GLN A 82 -13.82 -8.95 -1.73
N THR A 83 -14.27 -10.07 -2.28
CA THR A 83 -15.16 -10.10 -3.44
C THR A 83 -16.55 -10.49 -2.95
N LYS A 84 -17.56 -9.66 -3.26
CA LYS A 84 -18.96 -9.95 -2.97
C LYS A 84 -19.71 -10.34 -4.24
N MET A 85 -20.71 -11.19 -4.08
CA MET A 85 -21.70 -11.43 -5.13
C MET A 85 -22.65 -10.24 -5.19
N ALA A 86 -22.87 -9.75 -6.39
CA ALA A 86 -23.83 -8.71 -6.68
C ALA A 86 -24.55 -9.05 -7.98
N TYR A 87 -25.59 -8.31 -8.34
CA TYR A 87 -26.41 -8.66 -9.50
C TYR A 87 -26.72 -7.42 -10.33
N HIS A 88 -26.97 -7.65 -11.62
CA HIS A 88 -27.67 -6.71 -12.49
C HIS A 88 -29.00 -7.32 -12.93
N ILE A 89 -30.01 -6.49 -13.15
CA ILE A 89 -31.11 -6.92 -13.98
C ILE A 89 -30.62 -6.88 -15.42
N ALA A 90 -30.84 -7.97 -16.13
CA ALA A 90 -30.46 -8.11 -17.52
C ALA A 90 -31.69 -8.36 -18.40
N LEU A 91 -31.68 -7.76 -19.58
CA LEU A 91 -32.65 -7.97 -20.64
C LEU A 91 -32.24 -9.22 -21.43
N ASP A 92 -33.14 -10.20 -21.51
CA ASP A 92 -32.93 -11.46 -22.25
C ASP A 92 -33.81 -11.48 -23.49
N PHE A 93 -33.20 -11.28 -24.65
CA PHE A 93 -33.89 -11.32 -25.94
C PHE A 93 -34.27 -12.75 -26.38
N THR A 94 -33.78 -13.79 -25.72
CA THR A 94 -34.22 -15.15 -26.04
C THR A 94 -35.69 -15.40 -25.70
N ALA A 95 -36.25 -14.57 -24.80
CA ALA A 95 -37.65 -14.57 -24.43
C ALA A 95 -38.57 -13.77 -25.39
N TYR A 96 -37.99 -13.10 -26.40
CA TYR A 96 -38.74 -12.34 -27.40
C TYR A 96 -39.27 -13.24 -28.50
N ASN A 97 -40.59 -13.36 -28.60
CA ASN A 97 -41.29 -14.21 -29.58
C ASN A 97 -41.92 -13.42 -30.75
N GLY A 98 -41.53 -12.16 -30.95
CA GLY A 98 -42.04 -11.30 -32.02
C GLY A 98 -41.30 -11.49 -33.35
N PRO A 99 -41.63 -10.66 -34.36
CA PRO A 99 -40.96 -10.70 -35.67
C PRO A 99 -39.45 -10.52 -35.56
N ILE A 100 -38.67 -11.11 -36.44
CA ILE A 100 -37.20 -10.94 -36.50
C ILE A 100 -36.89 -9.59 -37.15
N ASP A 101 -37.37 -8.52 -36.52
CA ASP A 101 -37.12 -7.12 -36.88
C ASP A 101 -36.42 -6.42 -35.69
N PRO A 102 -35.21 -5.91 -35.87
CA PRO A 102 -34.49 -5.23 -34.82
C PRO A 102 -35.20 -4.02 -34.24
N LYS A 103 -36.02 -3.30 -35.02
CA LYS A 103 -36.78 -2.13 -34.56
C LYS A 103 -37.93 -2.55 -33.65
N VAL A 104 -38.66 -3.61 -34.03
CA VAL A 104 -39.77 -4.16 -33.22
C VAL A 104 -39.22 -4.75 -31.91
N ALA A 105 -38.10 -5.48 -31.98
CA ALA A 105 -37.44 -6.02 -30.82
C ALA A 105 -36.96 -4.88 -29.87
N ALA A 106 -36.50 -3.74 -30.40
CA ALA A 106 -36.11 -2.58 -29.58
C ALA A 106 -37.32 -2.00 -28.84
N THR A 107 -38.48 -1.88 -29.45
CA THR A 107 -39.72 -1.41 -28.78
C THR A 107 -40.14 -2.34 -27.63
N TRP A 108 -40.06 -3.67 -27.85
CA TRP A 108 -40.30 -4.64 -26.78
C TRP A 108 -39.28 -4.48 -25.65
N ALA A 109 -38.00 -4.27 -25.97
CA ALA A 109 -36.95 -4.05 -25.02
C ALA A 109 -37.17 -2.81 -24.15
N GLN A 110 -37.68 -1.72 -24.71
CA GLN A 110 -38.01 -0.50 -23.93
C GLN A 110 -39.07 -0.80 -22.87
N THR A 111 -40.09 -1.58 -23.20
CA THR A 111 -41.10 -2.02 -22.22
C THR A 111 -40.46 -2.80 -21.07
N LYS A 112 -39.50 -3.68 -21.37
CA LYS A 112 -38.78 -4.46 -20.36
C LYS A 112 -37.86 -3.58 -19.49
N ILE A 113 -37.21 -2.58 -20.10
CA ILE A 113 -36.38 -1.61 -19.37
C ILE A 113 -37.23 -0.80 -18.41
N ALA A 114 -38.41 -0.37 -18.81
CA ALA A 114 -39.36 0.33 -17.92
C ALA A 114 -39.77 -0.56 -16.74
N GLN A 115 -40.04 -1.86 -16.97
CA GLN A 115 -40.36 -2.83 -15.92
C GLN A 115 -39.15 -3.02 -14.97
N ALA A 116 -37.93 -3.14 -15.50
CA ALA A 116 -36.73 -3.27 -14.70
C ALA A 116 -36.49 -2.04 -13.82
N ASN A 117 -36.64 -0.83 -14.38
CA ASN A 117 -36.52 0.42 -13.63
C ASN A 117 -37.53 0.48 -12.47
N ALA A 118 -38.77 0.04 -12.67
CA ALA A 118 -39.78 0.00 -11.62
C ALA A 118 -39.46 -0.97 -10.47
N LEU A 119 -38.69 -2.03 -10.73
CA LEU A 119 -38.29 -3.02 -9.70
C LEU A 119 -37.19 -2.51 -8.77
N VAL A 120 -36.37 -1.57 -9.24
CA VAL A 120 -35.17 -1.11 -8.50
C VAL A 120 -35.10 0.40 -8.35
N ASP A 121 -36.21 1.10 -8.57
CA ASP A 121 -36.28 2.57 -8.56
C ASP A 121 -35.20 3.19 -9.46
N GLY A 122 -34.93 2.53 -10.61
CA GLY A 122 -33.91 2.89 -11.56
C GLY A 122 -34.40 3.90 -12.59
N ASN A 123 -33.47 4.49 -13.33
CA ASN A 123 -33.76 5.45 -14.41
C ASN A 123 -32.92 5.16 -15.66
N GLU A 124 -32.49 3.91 -15.84
CA GLU A 124 -31.68 3.51 -16.99
C GLU A 124 -32.48 3.70 -18.29
N ALA A 125 -31.86 4.29 -19.31
CA ALA A 125 -32.44 4.56 -20.60
C ALA A 125 -31.49 4.19 -21.73
N TYR A 126 -32.02 3.64 -22.81
CA TYR A 126 -31.27 3.24 -23.99
C TYR A 126 -31.99 3.71 -25.25
N SER A 127 -31.25 4.16 -26.26
CA SER A 127 -31.83 4.49 -27.55
C SER A 127 -32.27 3.24 -28.31
N ASP A 128 -33.32 3.33 -29.11
CA ASP A 128 -33.82 2.23 -29.94
C ASP A 128 -32.73 1.71 -30.90
N SER A 129 -31.88 2.59 -31.41
CA SER A 129 -30.77 2.22 -32.28
C SER A 129 -29.74 1.32 -31.54
N LYS A 130 -29.44 1.62 -30.27
CA LYS A 130 -28.54 0.79 -29.44
C LYS A 130 -29.17 -0.58 -29.13
N LEU A 131 -30.46 -0.62 -28.86
CA LEU A 131 -31.20 -1.87 -28.59
C LEU A 131 -31.34 -2.74 -29.85
N ALA A 132 -31.68 -2.13 -30.98
CA ALA A 132 -31.76 -2.79 -32.26
C ALA A 132 -30.40 -3.40 -32.71
N ASN A 133 -29.33 -2.63 -32.53
CA ASN A 133 -27.96 -3.09 -32.80
C ASN A 133 -27.56 -4.27 -31.88
N TYR A 134 -27.93 -4.19 -30.59
CA TYR A 134 -27.68 -5.28 -29.65
C TYR A 134 -28.46 -6.53 -30.04
N TYR A 135 -29.73 -6.42 -30.37
CA TYR A 135 -30.55 -7.53 -30.85
C TYR A 135 -29.96 -8.17 -32.10
N LYS A 136 -29.54 -7.37 -33.06
CA LYS A 136 -28.93 -7.89 -34.31
C LYS A 136 -27.67 -8.73 -34.07
N ASN A 137 -26.79 -8.26 -33.16
CA ASN A 137 -25.45 -8.81 -33.00
C ASN A 137 -25.29 -9.73 -31.79
N ARG A 138 -26.16 -9.63 -30.76
CA ARG A 138 -25.92 -10.22 -29.43
C ARG A 138 -27.20 -10.73 -28.75
N ARG A 139 -28.29 -10.99 -29.46
CA ARG A 139 -29.57 -11.37 -28.86
C ARG A 139 -29.51 -12.58 -27.92
N TRP A 140 -28.51 -13.43 -28.08
CA TRP A 140 -28.25 -14.61 -27.26
C TRP A 140 -27.57 -14.32 -25.91
N LEU A 141 -27.03 -13.08 -25.73
CA LEU A 141 -26.35 -12.67 -24.53
C LEU A 141 -27.26 -11.73 -23.71
N PRO A 142 -27.54 -12.02 -22.44
CA PRO A 142 -28.30 -11.11 -21.60
C PRO A 142 -27.61 -9.74 -21.50
N ARG A 143 -28.38 -8.65 -21.76
CA ARG A 143 -27.89 -7.28 -21.69
C ARG A 143 -28.15 -6.69 -20.32
N ARG A 144 -27.12 -6.26 -19.60
CA ARG A 144 -27.26 -5.51 -18.36
C ARG A 144 -28.04 -4.20 -18.59
N ILE A 145 -29.08 -3.98 -17.79
CA ILE A 145 -29.98 -2.80 -17.89
C ILE A 145 -30.29 -2.18 -16.52
N SER A 146 -29.54 -2.52 -15.47
CA SER A 146 -29.66 -1.86 -14.16
C SER A 146 -28.29 -1.52 -13.62
N LYS A 147 -28.25 -0.63 -12.62
CA LYS A 147 -27.11 -0.54 -11.70
C LYS A 147 -26.93 -1.84 -10.94
N ILE A 148 -25.81 -1.98 -10.27
CA ILE A 148 -25.56 -3.11 -9.39
C ILE A 148 -26.57 -3.10 -8.23
N ILE A 149 -27.15 -4.26 -7.94
CA ILE A 149 -28.04 -4.51 -6.80
C ILE A 149 -27.41 -5.55 -5.87
N SER A 150 -27.67 -5.42 -4.58
CA SER A 150 -27.17 -6.34 -3.57
C SER A 150 -27.80 -7.75 -3.73
N GLU A 151 -27.13 -8.75 -3.20
CA GLU A 151 -27.64 -10.13 -3.20
C GLU A 151 -28.98 -10.24 -2.50
N SER A 152 -29.17 -9.58 -1.34
CA SER A 152 -30.44 -9.57 -0.63
C SER A 152 -31.58 -8.99 -1.44
N LYS A 153 -31.33 -7.86 -2.16
CA LYS A 153 -32.32 -7.27 -3.08
C LYS A 153 -32.61 -8.21 -4.26
N ALA A 154 -31.57 -8.84 -4.83
CA ALA A 154 -31.74 -9.80 -5.93
C ALA A 154 -32.61 -10.99 -5.52
N LYS A 155 -32.34 -11.61 -4.35
CA LYS A 155 -33.19 -12.69 -3.80
C LYS A 155 -34.65 -12.25 -3.63
N SER A 156 -34.91 -11.02 -3.19
CA SER A 156 -36.26 -10.49 -3.05
C SER A 156 -37.00 -10.25 -4.37
N LEU A 157 -36.26 -10.13 -5.48
CA LEU A 157 -36.78 -9.89 -6.81
C LEU A 157 -36.95 -11.17 -7.63
N GLU A 158 -36.29 -12.28 -7.26
CA GLU A 158 -36.23 -13.51 -8.04
C GLU A 158 -37.62 -14.04 -8.46
N SER A 159 -38.54 -14.16 -7.50
CA SER A 159 -39.92 -14.58 -7.76
C SER A 159 -40.79 -13.55 -8.45
N LYS A 160 -40.34 -12.30 -8.53
CA LYS A 160 -41.08 -11.17 -9.12
C LYS A 160 -40.57 -10.80 -10.51
N MET A 161 -39.59 -11.55 -11.04
CA MET A 161 -38.90 -11.18 -12.28
C MET A 161 -39.81 -11.41 -13.51
N PRO A 162 -40.13 -10.38 -14.30
CA PRO A 162 -40.96 -10.53 -15.50
C PRO A 162 -40.24 -11.34 -16.56
N LYS A 163 -40.98 -12.13 -17.34
CA LYS A 163 -40.45 -12.85 -18.52
C LYS A 163 -39.69 -11.88 -19.43
N GLY A 164 -38.46 -12.24 -19.82
CA GLY A 164 -37.52 -11.43 -20.60
C GLY A 164 -36.63 -10.55 -19.79
N LEU A 165 -36.72 -10.63 -18.45
CA LEU A 165 -35.73 -10.10 -17.52
C LEU A 165 -35.13 -11.25 -16.72
N SER A 166 -33.84 -11.14 -16.38
CA SER A 166 -33.13 -12.12 -15.56
C SER A 166 -32.17 -11.41 -14.59
N LEU A 167 -31.80 -12.08 -13.53
CA LEU A 167 -30.74 -11.64 -12.60
C LEU A 167 -29.40 -12.17 -13.12
N LEU A 168 -28.50 -11.27 -13.45
CA LEU A 168 -27.14 -11.62 -13.90
C LEU A 168 -26.16 -11.42 -12.74
N PRO A 169 -25.61 -12.49 -12.17
CA PRO A 169 -24.63 -12.39 -11.09
C PRO A 169 -23.32 -11.80 -11.60
N VAL A 170 -22.69 -10.98 -10.75
CA VAL A 170 -21.37 -10.39 -11.01
C VAL A 170 -20.54 -10.39 -9.75
N TYR A 171 -19.24 -10.59 -9.88
CA TYR A 171 -18.30 -10.44 -8.79
C TYR A 171 -17.90 -8.98 -8.67
N GLN A 172 -18.08 -8.41 -7.47
CA GLN A 172 -17.72 -7.03 -7.18
C GLN A 172 -16.68 -7.00 -6.08
N ARG A 173 -15.55 -6.28 -6.31
CA ARG A 173 -14.59 -6.00 -5.27
C ARG A 173 -15.23 -5.06 -4.23
N PHE A 174 -14.96 -5.33 -2.96
CA PHE A 174 -15.51 -4.57 -1.84
C PHE A 174 -14.47 -4.40 -0.74
N TYR A 175 -14.39 -3.21 -0.18
CA TYR A 175 -13.49 -2.84 0.90
C TYR A 175 -14.34 -2.53 2.14
N PRO A 176 -14.45 -3.47 3.12
CA PRO A 176 -15.34 -3.32 4.28
C PRO A 176 -15.06 -2.05 5.08
N GLU A 177 -13.80 -1.76 5.27
CA GLU A 177 -13.30 -0.62 6.04
C GLU A 177 -13.14 0.67 5.20
N LYS A 178 -13.70 0.70 3.99
CA LYS A 178 -13.69 1.89 3.10
C LYS A 178 -12.27 2.41 2.86
N GLY A 179 -11.88 3.49 3.59
CA GLY A 179 -10.60 4.18 3.41
C GLY A 179 -9.50 3.75 4.38
N LEU A 180 -9.71 2.72 5.19
CA LEU A 180 -8.71 2.23 6.13
C LEU A 180 -7.53 1.62 5.38
N ALA A 181 -6.32 2.00 5.74
CA ALA A 181 -5.08 1.59 5.09
C ALA A 181 -5.10 1.74 3.55
N ALA A 182 -5.89 2.71 3.02
CA ALA A 182 -6.16 2.84 1.59
C ALA A 182 -4.90 2.93 0.72
N HIS A 183 -3.85 3.60 1.22
CA HIS A 183 -2.57 3.75 0.52
C HIS A 183 -1.78 2.43 0.41
N LEU A 184 -2.03 1.47 1.31
CA LEU A 184 -1.40 0.15 1.31
C LEU A 184 -2.22 -0.84 0.51
N ILE A 185 -3.53 -0.93 0.80
CA ILE A 185 -4.44 -1.88 0.15
C ILE A 185 -4.54 -1.54 -1.33
N GLY A 186 -4.73 -0.26 -1.66
CA GLY A 186 -4.95 0.17 -3.03
C GLY A 186 -6.32 -0.25 -3.56
N TYR A 187 -6.52 -0.10 -4.86
CA TYR A 187 -7.79 -0.36 -5.53
C TYR A 187 -7.61 -1.12 -6.84
N VAL A 188 -8.70 -1.71 -7.30
CA VAL A 188 -8.79 -2.34 -8.61
C VAL A 188 -9.44 -1.42 -9.63
N GLY A 189 -9.18 -1.68 -10.90
CA GLY A 189 -9.85 -1.01 -12.01
C GLY A 189 -10.13 -2.00 -13.14
N ALA A 190 -10.87 -1.57 -14.16
CA ALA A 190 -11.18 -2.42 -15.31
C ALA A 190 -9.91 -2.89 -16.02
N LYS A 191 -9.88 -4.19 -16.33
CA LYS A 191 -8.82 -4.84 -17.12
C LYS A 191 -9.20 -4.87 -18.60
N THR A 192 -10.49 -5.10 -18.89
CA THR A 192 -10.97 -5.37 -20.25
C THR A 192 -12.00 -4.34 -20.68
N VAL A 193 -11.89 -3.93 -21.95
CA VAL A 193 -12.95 -3.20 -22.65
C VAL A 193 -13.82 -4.22 -23.35
N LEU A 194 -15.13 -4.18 -23.10
CA LEU A 194 -16.06 -5.09 -23.76
C LEU A 194 -16.29 -4.65 -25.21
N PRO A 195 -16.32 -5.59 -26.16
CA PRO A 195 -16.56 -5.25 -27.56
C PRO A 195 -17.94 -4.62 -27.75
N THR A 196 -18.06 -3.66 -28.65
CA THR A 196 -19.31 -2.95 -28.96
C THR A 196 -20.00 -3.49 -30.24
N GLY A 197 -19.25 -4.18 -31.11
CA GLY A 197 -19.70 -4.81 -32.36
C GLY A 197 -20.11 -6.29 -32.21
N PRO A 198 -20.12 -7.04 -33.30
CA PRO A 198 -20.27 -8.50 -33.27
C PRO A 198 -19.20 -9.14 -32.37
N ILE A 199 -19.58 -10.21 -31.66
CA ILE A 199 -18.67 -10.94 -30.79
C ILE A 199 -17.95 -12.01 -31.57
N ASN A 200 -16.62 -12.06 -31.46
CA ASN A 200 -15.77 -13.09 -32.01
C ASN A 200 -15.39 -14.12 -30.95
N ASP A 201 -14.89 -15.27 -31.38
CA ASP A 201 -14.35 -16.26 -30.46
C ASP A 201 -13.18 -15.67 -29.69
N GLY A 202 -13.16 -15.83 -28.36
CA GLY A 202 -12.16 -15.26 -27.47
C GLY A 202 -12.42 -13.82 -27.01
N ASP A 203 -13.45 -13.13 -27.52
CA ASP A 203 -13.81 -11.81 -27.04
C ASP A 203 -14.25 -11.84 -25.56
N PRO A 204 -13.82 -10.88 -24.72
CA PRO A 204 -14.28 -10.80 -23.35
C PRO A 204 -15.76 -10.38 -23.30
N LEU A 205 -16.59 -11.18 -22.65
CA LEU A 205 -18.02 -10.88 -22.46
C LEU A 205 -18.33 -10.33 -21.07
N PHE A 206 -17.41 -10.48 -20.15
CA PHE A 206 -17.54 -10.01 -18.77
C PHE A 206 -16.41 -9.05 -18.42
N HIS A 207 -16.72 -8.06 -17.59
CA HIS A 207 -15.70 -7.20 -17.02
C HIS A 207 -14.82 -8.02 -16.09
N SER A 208 -13.52 -7.94 -16.29
CA SER A 208 -12.52 -8.38 -15.34
C SER A 208 -11.82 -7.17 -14.74
N VAL A 209 -11.30 -7.31 -13.53
CA VAL A 209 -10.59 -6.27 -12.82
C VAL A 209 -9.13 -6.65 -12.64
N MET A 210 -8.27 -5.64 -12.52
CA MET A 210 -6.87 -5.80 -12.15
C MET A 210 -6.49 -4.77 -11.09
N GLY A 211 -5.48 -5.05 -10.29
CA GLY A 211 -4.94 -4.10 -9.33
C GLY A 211 -4.33 -2.88 -10.00
N LYS A 212 -4.64 -1.68 -9.51
CA LYS A 212 -4.15 -0.40 -10.04
C LYS A 212 -3.21 0.33 -9.07
N SER A 213 -3.28 0.01 -7.79
CA SER A 213 -2.38 0.57 -6.77
C SER A 213 -2.27 -0.37 -5.57
N GLY A 214 -1.30 -0.11 -4.67
CA GLY A 214 -1.12 -0.83 -3.42
C GLY A 214 -0.99 -2.35 -3.55
N PHE A 215 -1.43 -3.08 -2.55
CA PHE A 215 -1.40 -4.54 -2.54
C PHE A 215 -2.24 -5.16 -3.65
N GLU A 216 -3.34 -4.52 -4.03
CA GLU A 216 -4.13 -4.96 -5.18
C GLU A 216 -3.28 -5.06 -6.45
N GLN A 217 -2.36 -4.11 -6.66
CA GLN A 217 -1.46 -4.11 -7.82
C GLN A 217 -0.26 -5.04 -7.62
N ILE A 218 0.38 -4.99 -6.46
CA ILE A 218 1.60 -5.76 -6.18
C ILE A 218 1.33 -7.26 -6.22
N PHE A 219 0.20 -7.68 -5.65
CA PHE A 219 -0.21 -9.08 -5.57
C PHE A 219 -1.28 -9.43 -6.61
N ASP A 220 -1.41 -8.66 -7.70
CA ASP A 220 -2.45 -8.88 -8.71
C ASP A 220 -2.48 -10.31 -9.23
N GLN A 221 -1.31 -10.90 -9.51
CA GLN A 221 -1.20 -12.27 -10.01
C GLN A 221 -1.66 -13.33 -8.98
N LYS A 222 -1.41 -13.09 -7.69
CA LYS A 222 -1.82 -14.00 -6.61
C LYS A 222 -3.32 -13.88 -6.32
N LEU A 223 -3.82 -12.64 -6.32
CA LEU A 223 -5.21 -12.32 -6.05
C LEU A 223 -6.14 -12.66 -7.22
N THR A 224 -5.65 -12.66 -8.47
CA THR A 224 -6.46 -12.95 -9.64
C THR A 224 -6.71 -14.45 -9.74
N GLY A 225 -7.99 -14.85 -9.76
CA GLY A 225 -8.38 -16.23 -9.94
C GLY A 225 -8.24 -16.70 -11.40
N GLU A 226 -8.34 -18.00 -11.59
CA GLU A 226 -8.34 -18.61 -12.91
C GLU A 226 -9.75 -18.59 -13.51
N PRO A 227 -9.96 -17.99 -14.69
CA PRO A 227 -11.28 -17.98 -15.32
C PRO A 227 -11.75 -19.39 -15.67
N GLY A 228 -13.04 -19.61 -15.53
CA GLY A 228 -13.72 -20.76 -16.09
C GLY A 228 -13.89 -20.62 -17.61
N LEU A 229 -14.37 -21.67 -18.25
CA LEU A 229 -14.62 -21.71 -19.68
C LEU A 229 -15.94 -22.41 -19.95
N ASN A 230 -16.84 -21.74 -20.65
CA ASN A 230 -18.07 -22.34 -21.21
C ASN A 230 -17.97 -22.43 -22.71
N LYS A 231 -18.39 -23.59 -23.26
CA LYS A 231 -18.57 -23.79 -24.69
C LYS A 231 -20.03 -23.58 -25.05
N MET A 232 -20.28 -22.68 -25.98
CA MET A 232 -21.62 -22.46 -26.54
C MET A 232 -21.64 -22.83 -28.01
N ILE A 233 -22.71 -23.49 -28.43
CA ILE A 233 -22.95 -23.85 -29.86
C ILE A 233 -24.24 -23.15 -30.29
N PHE A 234 -24.19 -22.50 -31.43
CA PHE A 234 -25.31 -21.79 -32.06
C PHE A 234 -25.65 -22.41 -33.39
N ASP A 235 -26.94 -22.46 -33.74
CA ASP A 235 -27.42 -22.87 -35.05
C ASP A 235 -27.17 -21.79 -36.12
N LYS A 236 -27.59 -22.08 -37.35
CA LYS A 236 -27.51 -21.16 -38.49
C LYS A 236 -28.33 -19.88 -38.31
N ASN A 237 -29.34 -19.88 -37.43
CA ASN A 237 -30.17 -18.71 -37.12
C ASN A 237 -29.60 -17.89 -35.96
N GLY A 238 -28.50 -18.36 -35.32
CA GLY A 238 -27.89 -17.74 -34.14
C GLY A 238 -28.63 -18.07 -32.85
N GLU A 239 -29.46 -19.14 -32.85
CA GLU A 239 -30.08 -19.65 -31.61
C GLU A 239 -29.10 -20.55 -30.88
N LYS A 240 -29.03 -20.38 -29.53
CA LYS A 240 -28.13 -21.16 -28.68
C LYS A 240 -28.67 -22.60 -28.53
N ILE A 241 -27.92 -23.59 -29.04
CA ILE A 241 -28.27 -24.99 -28.97
C ILE A 241 -27.67 -25.68 -27.75
N LEU A 242 -26.40 -25.33 -27.40
CA LEU A 242 -25.67 -25.96 -26.31
C LEU A 242 -24.96 -24.89 -25.47
N ASN A 243 -24.93 -25.13 -24.18
CA ASN A 243 -24.13 -24.36 -23.23
C ASN A 243 -23.52 -25.34 -22.21
N GLU A 244 -22.24 -25.63 -22.36
CA GLU A 244 -21.54 -26.66 -21.59
C GLU A 244 -20.36 -26.06 -20.85
N PRO A 245 -20.29 -26.21 -19.51
CA PRO A 245 -19.13 -25.77 -18.72
C PRO A 245 -17.96 -26.74 -18.98
N ILE A 246 -16.87 -26.23 -19.59
CA ILE A 246 -15.65 -26.99 -19.85
C ILE A 246 -14.70 -26.92 -18.66
N LYS A 247 -14.61 -25.73 -18.02
CA LYS A 247 -13.76 -25.48 -16.86
C LYS A 247 -14.49 -24.58 -15.86
N ARG A 248 -14.54 -24.98 -14.59
CA ARG A 248 -15.06 -24.13 -13.53
C ARG A 248 -14.06 -23.03 -13.19
N PRO A 249 -14.50 -21.79 -12.86
CA PRO A 249 -13.61 -20.75 -12.39
C PRO A 249 -13.02 -21.12 -11.02
N ARG A 250 -11.74 -20.81 -10.82
CA ARG A 250 -11.07 -21.00 -9.53
C ARG A 250 -10.80 -19.64 -8.89
N PRO A 251 -11.20 -19.41 -7.64
CA PRO A 251 -10.88 -18.17 -6.92
C PRO A 251 -9.39 -17.89 -6.87
N GLY A 252 -9.02 -16.63 -6.71
CA GLY A 252 -7.63 -16.23 -6.43
C GLY A 252 -7.21 -16.58 -5.01
N GLY A 253 -5.91 -16.59 -4.77
CA GLY A 253 -5.31 -16.80 -3.45
C GLY A 253 -5.47 -15.57 -2.55
N ASN A 254 -5.25 -15.75 -1.25
CA ASN A 254 -5.37 -14.71 -0.23
C ASN A 254 -4.01 -14.14 0.15
N VAL A 255 -3.96 -12.85 0.49
CA VAL A 255 -2.80 -12.17 1.06
C VAL A 255 -3.12 -11.81 2.50
N VAL A 256 -2.46 -12.46 3.46
CA VAL A 256 -2.55 -12.14 4.88
C VAL A 256 -1.45 -11.13 5.20
N THR A 257 -1.85 -9.94 5.65
CA THR A 257 -0.92 -8.87 5.99
C THR A 257 -0.44 -8.97 7.44
N THR A 258 0.53 -8.15 7.80
CA THR A 258 0.96 -7.99 9.20
C THR A 258 0.15 -6.93 9.94
N LEU A 259 -0.71 -6.20 9.24
CA LEU A 259 -1.51 -5.13 9.82
C LEU A 259 -2.46 -5.69 10.89
N ASP A 260 -2.53 -5.01 12.02
CA ASP A 260 -3.55 -5.22 13.02
C ASP A 260 -4.72 -4.28 12.71
N LEU A 261 -5.89 -4.84 12.44
CA LEU A 261 -7.06 -4.07 11.99
C LEU A 261 -7.53 -3.08 13.06
N ASP A 262 -7.55 -3.47 14.33
CA ASP A 262 -8.03 -2.60 15.40
C ASP A 262 -7.01 -1.49 15.70
N TRP A 263 -5.73 -1.83 15.72
CA TRP A 263 -4.65 -0.85 15.87
C TRP A 263 -4.63 0.13 14.69
N GLN A 264 -4.76 -0.36 13.45
CA GLN A 264 -4.80 0.49 12.26
C GLN A 264 -6.01 1.44 12.29
N ARG A 265 -7.20 0.91 12.66
CA ARG A 265 -8.44 1.69 12.75
C ARG A 265 -8.30 2.81 13.79
N TYR A 266 -7.78 2.47 14.97
CA TYR A 266 -7.63 3.45 16.02
C TYR A 266 -6.52 4.49 15.71
N ALA A 267 -5.42 4.08 15.07
CA ALA A 267 -4.39 5.01 14.61
C ALA A 267 -4.95 6.04 13.60
N GLU A 268 -5.77 5.59 12.65
CA GLU A 268 -6.43 6.49 11.71
C GLU A 268 -7.50 7.36 12.39
N GLN A 269 -8.16 6.87 13.44
CA GLN A 269 -9.04 7.68 14.26
C GLN A 269 -8.27 8.77 15.00
N VAL A 270 -7.17 8.45 15.66
CA VAL A 270 -6.28 9.43 16.31
C VAL A 270 -5.82 10.50 15.31
N LEU A 271 -5.37 10.07 14.13
CA LEU A 271 -4.99 11.01 13.07
C LEU A 271 -6.18 11.87 12.61
N ARG A 272 -7.37 11.31 12.51
CA ARG A 272 -8.56 12.04 12.07
C ARG A 272 -8.97 13.14 13.06
N GLU A 273 -8.86 12.86 14.33
CA GLU A 273 -9.25 13.77 15.40
C GLU A 273 -8.20 14.85 15.66
N ASP A 274 -6.92 14.51 15.65
CA ASP A 274 -5.85 15.39 16.08
C ASP A 274 -5.20 16.18 14.95
N CYS A 275 -5.18 15.66 13.72
CA CYS A 275 -4.49 16.33 12.62
C CYS A 275 -5.25 16.29 11.30
N LYS A 276 -5.03 17.33 10.48
CA LYS A 276 -5.53 17.35 9.10
C LYS A 276 -4.66 16.53 8.17
N ARG A 277 -3.34 16.52 8.42
CA ARG A 277 -2.33 15.79 7.65
C ARG A 277 -1.30 15.21 8.59
N GLY A 278 -0.94 13.95 8.38
CA GLY A 278 0.04 13.26 9.21
C GLY A 278 0.18 11.79 8.88
N ALA A 279 0.99 11.10 9.68
CA ALA A 279 1.17 9.65 9.58
C ALA A 279 1.51 9.06 10.95
N PHE A 280 1.20 7.77 11.10
CA PHE A 280 1.51 6.97 12.27
C PHE A 280 1.97 5.59 11.83
N VAL A 281 3.12 5.14 12.33
CA VAL A 281 3.71 3.83 12.03
C VAL A 281 4.04 3.13 13.33
N VAL A 282 3.72 1.85 13.44
CA VAL A 282 4.10 0.97 14.55
C VAL A 282 4.72 -0.31 14.00
N ILE A 283 5.85 -0.71 14.57
CA ILE A 283 6.62 -1.88 14.19
C ILE A 283 6.81 -2.76 15.43
N ASP A 284 6.57 -4.06 15.31
CA ASP A 284 7.01 -5.06 16.25
C ASP A 284 8.52 -5.28 16.05
N ILE A 285 9.31 -4.96 17.07
CA ILE A 285 10.77 -4.99 17.00
C ILE A 285 11.30 -6.42 16.86
N GLN A 286 10.61 -7.39 17.44
CA GLN A 286 11.08 -8.78 17.48
C GLN A 286 10.83 -9.50 16.15
N SER A 287 9.69 -9.25 15.51
CA SER A 287 9.32 -9.90 14.25
C SER A 287 9.65 -9.06 13.01
N GLY A 288 9.83 -7.74 13.15
CA GLY A 288 9.93 -6.81 12.02
C GLY A 288 8.58 -6.54 11.35
N GLU A 289 7.48 -7.06 11.89
CA GLU A 289 6.13 -6.84 11.36
C GLU A 289 5.71 -5.39 11.53
N VAL A 290 5.21 -4.79 10.46
CA VAL A 290 4.57 -3.47 10.51
C VAL A 290 3.10 -3.68 10.90
N LEU A 291 2.75 -3.31 12.14
CA LEU A 291 1.41 -3.49 12.70
C LEU A 291 0.46 -2.37 12.28
N VAL A 292 0.98 -1.16 12.14
CA VAL A 292 0.25 0.04 11.75
C VAL A 292 1.05 0.84 10.74
N MET A 293 0.39 1.27 9.67
CA MET A 293 0.94 2.24 8.71
C MET A 293 -0.15 3.17 8.20
N ALA A 294 -0.52 4.12 9.06
CA ALA A 294 -1.61 5.06 8.81
C ALA A 294 -1.12 6.35 8.16
N SER A 295 -1.87 6.86 7.20
CA SER A 295 -1.64 8.13 6.52
C SER A 295 -2.93 8.94 6.43
N ARG A 296 -2.85 10.25 6.67
CA ARG A 296 -3.99 11.16 6.58
C ARG A 296 -3.66 12.39 5.73
N PRO A 297 -4.62 12.92 4.91
CA PRO A 297 -5.96 12.37 4.68
C PRO A 297 -5.93 11.05 3.92
N THR A 298 -7.04 10.32 3.97
CA THR A 298 -7.30 9.10 3.23
C THR A 298 -8.46 9.29 2.24
N PHE A 299 -8.84 8.25 1.51
CA PHE A 299 -9.93 8.24 0.53
C PHE A 299 -10.67 6.90 0.57
N ASP A 300 -11.94 6.87 0.18
CA ASP A 300 -12.73 5.64 0.15
C ASP A 300 -12.38 4.80 -1.08
N LEU A 301 -11.89 3.57 -0.86
CA LEU A 301 -11.53 2.63 -1.91
C LEU A 301 -12.75 2.17 -2.74
N ASN A 302 -13.94 2.16 -2.13
CA ASN A 302 -15.17 1.77 -2.83
C ASN A 302 -15.62 2.81 -3.88
N GLU A 303 -15.13 4.07 -3.81
CA GLU A 303 -15.38 5.05 -4.87
C GLU A 303 -14.79 4.64 -6.22
N PHE A 304 -13.80 3.73 -6.21
CA PHE A 304 -13.17 3.20 -7.41
C PHE A 304 -13.92 1.98 -8.00
N ILE A 305 -15.01 1.55 -7.38
CA ILE A 305 -15.75 0.34 -7.73
C ILE A 305 -17.15 0.69 -8.26
N PRO A 306 -17.54 0.25 -9.45
CA PRO A 306 -16.76 -0.47 -10.45
C PRO A 306 -15.73 0.40 -11.17
N TYR A 307 -15.87 1.72 -11.11
CA TYR A 307 -14.96 2.75 -11.62
C TYR A 307 -15.25 4.08 -10.94
N ILE A 308 -14.23 4.91 -10.78
CA ILE A 308 -14.35 6.29 -10.32
C ILE A 308 -14.62 7.22 -11.51
N THR A 309 -15.46 8.26 -11.32
CA THR A 309 -15.66 9.26 -12.37
C THR A 309 -14.42 10.13 -12.56
N THR A 310 -14.23 10.64 -13.76
CA THR A 310 -13.08 11.52 -14.10
C THR A 310 -13.06 12.77 -13.21
N GLU A 311 -14.24 13.35 -12.94
CA GLU A 311 -14.40 14.54 -12.09
C GLU A 311 -13.95 14.23 -10.66
N ARG A 312 -14.45 13.13 -10.09
CA ARG A 312 -14.12 12.73 -8.71
C ARG A 312 -12.63 12.38 -8.56
N TYR A 313 -12.04 11.70 -9.53
CA TYR A 313 -10.61 11.43 -9.53
C TYR A 313 -9.79 12.72 -9.59
N LYS A 314 -10.17 13.68 -10.45
CA LYS A 314 -9.52 14.99 -10.51
C LYS A 314 -9.67 15.78 -9.21
N GLU A 315 -10.82 15.71 -8.53
CA GLU A 315 -10.98 16.31 -7.20
C GLU A 315 -9.99 15.75 -6.18
N LEU A 316 -9.84 14.41 -6.12
CA LEU A 316 -8.86 13.77 -5.24
C LEU A 316 -7.43 14.16 -5.60
N GLN A 317 -7.10 14.16 -6.90
CA GLN A 317 -5.76 14.48 -7.41
C GLN A 317 -5.36 15.93 -7.16
N ASN A 318 -6.28 16.87 -7.37
CA ASN A 318 -6.02 18.31 -7.23
C ASN A 318 -6.26 18.83 -5.81
N ASN A 319 -6.67 17.98 -4.87
CA ASN A 319 -6.91 18.37 -3.49
C ASN A 319 -5.60 18.82 -2.82
N PRO A 320 -5.49 20.06 -2.30
CA PRO A 320 -4.27 20.58 -1.66
C PRO A 320 -3.80 19.74 -0.46
N SER A 321 -4.70 18.98 0.16
CA SER A 321 -4.34 18.07 1.26
C SER A 321 -3.76 16.75 0.77
N ALA A 322 -3.73 16.50 -0.56
CA ALA A 322 -3.18 15.32 -1.22
C ALA A 322 -3.63 13.99 -0.56
N PRO A 323 -4.94 13.62 -0.65
CA PRO A 323 -5.45 12.39 -0.03
C PRO A 323 -4.90 11.11 -0.66
N LEU A 324 -4.47 11.14 -1.92
CA LEU A 324 -3.87 9.98 -2.60
C LEU A 324 -2.40 9.73 -2.20
N PHE A 325 -1.79 10.62 -1.41
CA PHE A 325 -0.39 10.56 -1.03
C PHE A 325 -0.19 9.82 0.30
N GLY A 326 0.48 8.67 0.25
CA GLY A 326 0.77 7.82 1.41
C GLY A 326 1.90 8.37 2.29
N ARG A 327 1.57 9.31 3.17
CA ARG A 327 2.55 10.05 3.98
C ARG A 327 3.47 9.17 4.81
N ALA A 328 3.00 8.03 5.27
CA ALA A 328 3.78 7.11 6.09
C ALA A 328 5.05 6.61 5.40
N PHE A 329 5.01 6.43 4.07
CA PHE A 329 6.11 5.83 3.31
C PHE A 329 6.53 6.56 2.03
N GLN A 330 5.69 7.46 1.49
CA GLN A 330 6.00 8.23 0.27
C GLN A 330 6.59 9.62 0.58
N SER A 331 6.47 10.11 1.80
CA SER A 331 6.99 11.42 2.16
C SER A 331 8.51 11.42 2.37
N SER A 332 9.12 12.56 2.08
CA SER A 332 10.52 12.86 2.39
C SER A 332 10.55 14.12 3.24
N TYR A 333 10.46 13.94 4.54
CA TYR A 333 10.42 15.02 5.53
C TYR A 333 11.77 15.18 6.23
N PRO A 334 12.16 16.38 6.67
CA PRO A 334 13.25 16.53 7.62
C PRO A 334 12.86 15.86 8.94
N PRO A 335 13.64 14.86 9.43
CA PRO A 335 13.32 14.15 10.67
C PRO A 335 13.50 15.04 11.91
N ALA A 336 14.16 16.18 11.78
CA ALA A 336 14.42 17.10 12.88
C ALA A 336 15.09 16.40 14.07
N SER A 337 14.78 16.84 15.29
CA SER A 337 15.39 16.28 16.50
C SER A 337 15.13 14.80 16.78
N THR A 338 14.27 14.11 15.99
CA THR A 338 14.17 12.64 16.07
C THR A 338 15.43 11.94 15.52
N PHE A 339 16.28 12.69 14.81
CA PHE A 339 17.58 12.21 14.33
C PHE A 339 18.70 12.31 15.40
N LYS A 340 18.52 13.08 16.46
CA LYS A 340 19.53 13.31 17.50
C LYS A 340 20.01 12.03 18.22
N PRO A 341 19.17 11.02 18.50
CA PRO A 341 19.64 9.74 19.02
C PRO A 341 20.71 9.10 18.14
N VAL A 342 20.57 9.19 16.81
CA VAL A 342 21.56 8.67 15.86
C VAL A 342 22.90 9.37 15.97
N VAL A 343 22.88 10.69 16.19
CA VAL A 343 24.11 11.50 16.32
C VAL A 343 24.82 11.21 17.63
N ALA A 344 24.09 11.14 18.75
CA ALA A 344 24.65 10.79 20.06
C ALA A 344 25.24 9.36 20.04
N LEU A 345 24.46 8.42 19.52
CA LEU A 345 24.87 7.02 19.34
C LEU A 345 26.15 6.92 18.52
N ALA A 346 26.25 7.62 17.40
CA ALA A 346 27.41 7.59 16.52
C ALA A 346 28.63 8.22 17.19
N ALA A 347 28.49 9.34 17.88
CA ALA A 347 29.57 10.06 18.53
C ALA A 347 30.22 9.21 19.64
N ILE A 348 29.40 8.53 20.43
CA ILE A 348 29.90 7.66 21.53
C ILE A 348 30.45 6.35 20.92
N ASN A 349 29.75 5.77 19.96
CA ASN A 349 30.13 4.48 19.36
C ASN A 349 31.49 4.52 18.65
N ASN A 350 31.85 5.65 18.04
CA ASN A 350 33.14 5.80 17.36
C ASN A 350 34.22 6.42 18.24
N GLY A 351 33.93 6.71 19.51
CA GLY A 351 34.86 7.28 20.48
C GLY A 351 35.17 8.75 20.26
N SER A 352 34.34 9.50 19.49
CA SER A 352 34.52 10.97 19.36
C SER A 352 34.27 11.68 20.67
N ILE A 353 33.36 11.18 21.50
CA ILE A 353 33.08 11.68 22.84
C ILE A 353 32.95 10.54 23.84
N HIS A 354 33.23 10.83 25.12
CA HIS A 354 32.87 9.94 26.22
C HIS A 354 31.39 10.18 26.62
N PRO A 355 30.64 9.18 27.10
CA PRO A 355 29.25 9.32 27.53
C PRO A 355 29.01 10.47 28.51
N ASP A 356 29.90 10.67 29.49
CA ASP A 356 29.83 11.69 30.53
C ASP A 356 30.51 13.02 30.15
N GLN A 357 31.02 13.12 28.92
CA GLN A 357 31.63 14.35 28.44
C GLN A 357 30.59 15.45 28.31
N THR A 358 30.89 16.59 28.97
CA THR A 358 30.01 17.76 28.96
C THR A 358 30.46 18.81 27.98
N PHE A 359 29.50 19.54 27.42
CA PHE A 359 29.73 20.69 26.54
C PHE A 359 28.99 21.91 27.08
N ASP A 360 29.61 23.08 26.96
CA ASP A 360 28.97 24.36 27.32
C ASP A 360 27.86 24.68 26.31
N CYS A 361 26.63 24.89 26.79
CA CYS A 361 25.43 25.03 25.97
C CYS A 361 24.72 26.37 26.21
N PRO A 362 25.25 27.47 25.64
CA PRO A 362 24.55 28.77 25.65
C PRO A 362 23.33 28.72 24.69
N TYR A 363 22.44 29.73 24.86
CA TYR A 363 21.26 29.88 23.96
C TYR A 363 21.65 29.91 22.48
N LYS A 364 22.81 30.48 22.13
CA LYS A 364 23.30 30.53 20.74
C LYS A 364 24.81 30.34 20.69
N ILE A 365 25.28 29.66 19.66
CA ILE A 365 26.71 29.51 19.36
C ILE A 365 27.04 30.06 17.98
N LYS A 366 28.23 30.59 17.79
CA LYS A 366 28.69 31.11 16.50
C LYS A 366 29.45 30.00 15.78
N ILE A 367 28.92 29.58 14.61
CA ILE A 367 29.56 28.58 13.75
C ILE A 367 29.88 29.28 12.41
N GLY A 368 31.16 29.46 12.13
CA GLY A 368 31.59 30.27 11.00
C GLY A 368 31.10 31.73 11.17
N ARG A 369 30.33 32.21 10.18
CA ARG A 369 29.80 33.59 10.17
C ARG A 369 28.37 33.71 10.70
N LYS A 370 27.69 32.57 11.03
CA LYS A 370 26.26 32.52 11.43
C LYS A 370 26.10 32.16 12.89
N TRP A 371 25.02 32.69 13.51
CA TRP A 371 24.55 32.26 14.80
C TRP A 371 23.55 31.10 14.66
N PHE A 372 23.77 30.07 15.47
CA PHE A 372 22.92 28.91 15.59
C PHE A 372 22.27 28.90 16.97
N HIS A 373 20.96 28.76 17.02
CA HIS A 373 20.17 28.97 18.25
C HIS A 373 19.68 27.64 18.84
N ASN A 374 19.52 27.62 20.16
CA ASN A 374 18.73 26.58 20.80
C ASN A 374 17.24 26.80 20.50
N HIS A 375 16.39 25.78 20.73
CA HIS A 375 14.94 25.88 20.58
C HIS A 375 14.27 26.61 21.76
N SER A 376 14.94 26.68 22.93
CA SER A 376 14.53 27.40 24.13
C SER A 376 15.53 28.51 24.42
N GLU A 377 15.03 29.64 24.90
CA GLU A 377 15.89 30.73 25.40
C GLU A 377 16.50 30.36 26.75
N GLY A 378 17.69 30.85 27.00
CA GLY A 378 18.43 30.62 28.24
C GLY A 378 19.71 29.82 28.08
N TYR A 379 20.49 29.84 29.13
CA TYR A 379 21.75 29.12 29.27
C TYR A 379 21.48 27.74 29.90
N GLU A 380 21.87 26.69 29.24
CA GLU A 380 21.64 25.31 29.70
C GLU A 380 22.77 24.77 30.59
N GLY A 381 23.91 25.46 30.61
CA GLY A 381 25.12 25.07 31.38
C GLY A 381 25.95 24.01 30.66
N TRP A 382 26.74 23.30 31.43
CA TRP A 382 27.51 22.14 30.99
C TRP A 382 26.60 20.91 30.92
N VAL A 383 26.50 20.31 29.75
CA VAL A 383 25.49 19.31 29.41
C VAL A 383 26.14 18.06 28.85
N ASP A 384 25.79 16.89 29.38
CA ASP A 384 26.14 15.56 28.87
C ASP A 384 25.17 15.08 27.79
N ALA A 385 25.43 13.88 27.25
CA ALA A 385 24.63 13.28 26.19
C ALA A 385 23.17 12.98 26.62
N LYS A 386 22.94 12.45 27.82
CA LYS A 386 21.62 12.12 28.35
C LYS A 386 20.73 13.33 28.50
N ARG A 387 21.25 14.38 29.15
CA ARG A 387 20.53 15.65 29.33
C ARG A 387 20.29 16.35 27.99
N ALA A 388 21.28 16.31 27.07
CA ALA A 388 21.14 16.88 25.74
C ALA A 388 20.02 16.23 24.94
N LEU A 389 19.85 14.89 25.03
CA LEU A 389 18.74 14.14 24.42
C LEU A 389 17.41 14.50 25.09
N ALA A 390 17.34 14.47 26.44
CA ALA A 390 16.12 14.71 27.20
C ALA A 390 15.51 16.08 26.94
N LYS A 391 16.33 17.12 26.97
CA LYS A 391 15.94 18.53 26.72
C LYS A 391 16.05 18.92 25.24
N SER A 392 16.56 18.05 24.40
CA SER A 392 16.73 18.29 22.94
C SER A 392 17.65 19.52 22.65
N ILE A 393 18.74 19.69 23.38
CA ILE A 393 19.61 20.90 23.39
C ILE A 393 20.41 20.98 22.09
N ASN A 394 20.06 21.90 21.18
CA ASN A 394 20.73 22.06 19.89
C ASN A 394 22.23 22.38 19.99
N PRO A 395 22.71 23.34 20.87
CA PRO A 395 24.11 23.66 21.00
C PRO A 395 25.01 22.47 21.29
N TRP A 396 24.55 21.50 22.08
CA TRP A 396 25.26 20.25 22.31
C TRP A 396 25.46 19.48 21.00
N PHE A 397 24.37 19.26 20.22
CA PHE A 397 24.41 18.50 18.98
C PHE A 397 25.22 19.22 17.89
N TYR A 398 25.22 20.54 17.84
CA TYR A 398 26.08 21.31 16.94
C TYR A 398 27.55 21.01 17.16
N GLN A 399 27.98 21.10 18.44
CA GLN A 399 29.37 20.88 18.85
C GLN A 399 29.78 19.42 18.60
N VAL A 400 29.02 18.48 19.13
CA VAL A 400 29.29 17.04 19.00
C VAL A 400 29.23 16.60 17.53
N GLY A 401 28.27 17.11 16.75
CA GLY A 401 28.20 16.78 15.33
C GLY A 401 29.41 17.25 14.52
N ILE A 402 29.95 18.43 14.85
CA ILE A 402 31.17 18.97 14.22
C ILE A 402 32.39 18.14 14.65
N GLU A 403 32.51 17.80 15.94
CA GLU A 403 33.59 16.97 16.46
C GLU A 403 33.61 15.55 15.89
N THR A 404 32.43 14.93 15.81
CA THR A 404 32.24 13.60 15.23
C THR A 404 32.49 13.57 13.72
N GLY A 405 32.17 14.66 13.03
CA GLY A 405 32.19 14.77 11.58
C GLY A 405 30.94 14.20 10.92
N PRO A 406 30.45 14.83 9.83
CA PRO A 406 29.17 14.48 9.23
C PRO A 406 29.13 13.07 8.65
N GLN A 407 30.24 12.57 8.09
CA GLN A 407 30.25 11.25 7.49
C GLN A 407 30.17 10.11 8.51
N ALA A 408 30.68 10.31 9.72
CA ALA A 408 30.63 9.33 10.80
C ALA A 408 29.17 9.08 11.23
N PHE A 409 28.42 10.12 11.64
CA PHE A 409 27.04 9.92 12.06
C PHE A 409 26.08 9.60 10.88
N LEU A 410 26.34 10.11 9.66
CA LEU A 410 25.57 9.73 8.48
C LEU A 410 25.84 8.28 8.03
N SER A 411 27.03 7.73 8.31
CA SER A 411 27.32 6.32 8.11
C SER A 411 26.46 5.44 9.04
N VAL A 412 26.37 5.81 10.33
CA VAL A 412 25.48 5.13 11.29
C VAL A 412 24.03 5.27 10.85
N ALA A 413 23.61 6.47 10.42
CA ALA A 413 22.25 6.68 9.90
C ALA A 413 21.90 5.73 8.76
N ARG A 414 22.79 5.55 7.78
CA ARG A 414 22.58 4.60 6.68
C ARG A 414 22.51 3.15 7.14
N ARG A 415 23.31 2.77 8.14
CA ARG A 415 23.21 1.41 8.75
C ARG A 415 21.89 1.22 9.47
N LEU A 416 21.29 2.28 10.03
CA LEU A 416 19.97 2.30 10.65
C LEU A 416 18.81 2.41 9.63
N GLY A 417 19.08 2.36 8.31
CA GLY A 417 18.08 2.31 7.26
C GLY A 417 17.74 3.66 6.61
N PHE A 418 18.28 4.79 7.07
CA PHE A 418 18.04 6.09 6.42
C PHE A 418 18.70 6.15 5.03
N GLY A 419 18.05 6.85 4.11
CA GLY A 419 18.57 7.09 2.76
C GLY A 419 18.44 5.89 1.82
N SER A 420 17.69 4.85 2.20
CA SER A 420 17.39 3.67 1.38
C SER A 420 15.96 3.20 1.60
N LYS A 421 15.36 2.55 0.58
CA LYS A 421 14.05 1.90 0.75
C LYS A 421 14.13 0.79 1.79
N THR A 422 13.03 0.56 2.49
CA THR A 422 12.95 -0.46 3.55
C THR A 422 12.97 -1.89 3.01
N GLY A 423 12.62 -2.08 1.73
CA GLY A 423 12.49 -3.40 1.11
C GLY A 423 11.06 -3.96 1.15
N LEU A 424 10.14 -3.24 1.77
CA LEU A 424 8.73 -3.60 1.78
C LEU A 424 8.10 -3.54 0.38
N PRO A 425 7.09 -4.36 0.09
CA PRO A 425 6.34 -4.30 -1.16
C PRO A 425 5.45 -3.05 -1.20
N LEU A 426 6.05 -1.88 -1.47
CA LEU A 426 5.39 -0.58 -1.50
C LEU A 426 5.61 0.13 -2.82
N ILE A 427 4.53 0.68 -3.39
CA ILE A 427 4.59 1.50 -4.60
C ILE A 427 4.87 2.94 -4.21
N GLY A 428 5.93 3.52 -4.82
CA GLY A 428 6.29 4.91 -4.56
C GLY A 428 6.94 5.17 -3.21
N GLU A 429 7.51 4.14 -2.55
CA GLU A 429 8.26 4.33 -1.32
C GLU A 429 9.40 5.34 -1.52
N ALA A 430 9.44 6.36 -0.63
CA ALA A 430 10.48 7.36 -0.64
C ALA A 430 11.81 6.78 -0.14
N THR A 431 12.88 7.07 -0.88
CA THR A 431 14.24 6.70 -0.47
C THR A 431 14.73 7.55 0.72
N GLY A 432 14.14 8.74 0.92
CA GLY A 432 14.73 9.70 1.84
C GLY A 432 16.11 10.18 1.39
N ASN A 433 16.88 10.75 2.29
CA ASN A 433 18.25 11.16 2.02
C ASN A 433 19.10 11.18 3.30
N ALA A 434 20.11 10.29 3.37
CA ALA A 434 21.21 10.38 4.33
C ALA A 434 22.51 10.64 3.53
N PRO A 435 22.86 11.91 3.27
CA PRO A 435 23.75 12.29 2.20
C PRO A 435 25.19 11.77 2.42
N THR A 436 25.82 11.29 1.34
CA THR A 436 27.27 11.05 1.28
C THR A 436 28.03 12.33 1.00
N ALA A 437 29.34 12.34 1.23
CA ALA A 437 30.20 13.48 0.89
C ALA A 437 30.06 13.85 -0.60
N ASP A 438 30.12 12.85 -1.48
CA ASP A 438 29.96 13.06 -2.93
C ASP A 438 28.60 13.63 -3.32
N TYR A 439 27.53 13.16 -2.65
CA TYR A 439 26.19 13.72 -2.87
C TYR A 439 26.15 15.20 -2.49
N ILE A 440 26.73 15.56 -1.33
CA ILE A 440 26.78 16.97 -0.88
C ILE A 440 27.56 17.83 -1.87
N VAL A 441 28.73 17.38 -2.32
CA VAL A 441 29.55 18.10 -3.30
C VAL A 441 28.77 18.29 -4.60
N ARG A 442 28.14 17.25 -5.14
CA ARG A 442 27.32 17.36 -6.36
C ARG A 442 26.14 18.31 -6.21
N LYS A 443 25.47 18.27 -5.03
CA LYS A 443 24.25 19.05 -4.79
C LYS A 443 24.53 20.52 -4.47
N MET A 444 25.62 20.80 -3.74
CA MET A 444 25.94 22.15 -3.22
C MET A 444 27.10 22.83 -3.96
N GLY A 445 27.78 22.12 -4.85
CA GLY A 445 28.96 22.61 -5.57
C GLY A 445 30.20 22.81 -4.68
N ARG A 446 30.17 22.33 -3.43
CA ARG A 446 31.25 22.49 -2.43
C ARG A 446 31.22 21.39 -1.36
N ALA A 447 32.31 21.22 -0.66
CA ALA A 447 32.36 20.35 0.51
C ALA A 447 31.47 20.85 1.66
N THR A 448 31.17 19.94 2.61
CA THR A 448 30.41 20.23 3.80
C THR A 448 31.15 21.24 4.69
N THR A 449 30.46 22.27 5.15
CA THR A 449 30.95 23.21 6.14
C THR A 449 30.49 22.83 7.53
N ASN A 450 31.11 23.41 8.61
CA ASN A 450 30.64 23.20 9.98
C ASN A 450 29.19 23.64 10.19
N GLY A 451 28.71 24.66 9.44
CA GLY A 451 27.31 25.08 9.48
C GLY A 451 26.35 24.06 8.87
N ASP A 452 26.77 23.40 7.79
CA ASP A 452 25.99 22.29 7.19
C ASP A 452 25.96 21.09 8.14
N THR A 453 27.12 20.76 8.74
CA THR A 453 27.24 19.69 9.75
C THR A 453 26.34 19.95 10.97
N ALA A 454 26.31 21.17 11.47
CA ALA A 454 25.43 21.55 12.55
C ALA A 454 23.93 21.35 12.20
N ASN A 455 23.51 21.73 10.99
CA ASN A 455 22.14 21.47 10.57
C ASN A 455 21.84 19.96 10.40
N LEU A 456 22.78 19.21 9.82
CA LEU A 456 22.65 17.75 9.67
C LEU A 456 22.56 17.05 11.04
N SER A 457 23.33 17.50 12.04
CA SER A 457 23.34 16.90 13.39
C SER A 457 22.01 17.04 14.16
N ILE A 458 21.15 17.96 13.74
CA ILE A 458 19.80 18.11 14.29
C ILE A 458 18.71 17.60 13.33
N GLY A 459 19.08 16.81 12.32
CA GLY A 459 18.15 16.20 11.35
C GLY A 459 17.50 17.20 10.39
N GLN A 460 18.23 18.25 10.02
CA GLN A 460 17.80 19.26 9.06
C GLN A 460 18.77 19.39 7.88
N GLY A 461 18.58 20.39 7.03
CA GLY A 461 19.36 20.58 5.81
C GLY A 461 19.03 19.51 4.76
N LEU A 462 20.03 18.74 4.33
CA LEU A 462 19.84 17.70 3.31
C LEU A 462 19.33 16.37 3.87
N MET A 463 19.16 16.24 5.18
CA MET A 463 18.62 15.01 5.79
C MET A 463 17.12 14.92 5.60
N LEU A 464 16.66 13.84 4.95
CA LEU A 464 15.25 13.57 4.68
C LEU A 464 14.91 12.12 5.01
N ALA A 465 13.73 11.88 5.58
CA ALA A 465 13.23 10.55 5.91
C ALA A 465 11.71 10.46 5.82
N SER A 466 11.19 9.28 5.57
CA SER A 466 9.77 8.96 5.75
C SER A 466 9.48 8.57 7.20
N PRO A 467 8.23 8.67 7.69
CA PRO A 467 7.83 8.12 8.99
C PRO A 467 8.20 6.65 9.17
N LEU A 468 8.07 5.86 8.11
CA LEU A 468 8.47 4.46 8.10
C LEU A 468 9.97 4.28 8.39
N GLN A 469 10.84 5.06 7.73
CA GLN A 469 12.28 5.03 7.99
C GLN A 469 12.63 5.49 9.41
N VAL A 470 11.94 6.49 9.94
CA VAL A 470 12.13 6.92 11.33
C VAL A 470 11.71 5.80 12.29
N ALA A 471 10.55 5.15 12.07
CA ALA A 471 10.11 4.02 12.89
C ALA A 471 11.09 2.83 12.81
N GLN A 472 11.58 2.50 11.61
CA GLN A 472 12.59 1.45 11.41
C GLN A 472 13.89 1.76 12.16
N SER A 473 14.35 3.02 12.15
CA SER A 473 15.55 3.41 12.91
C SER A 473 15.34 3.30 14.42
N MET A 474 14.13 3.64 14.92
CA MET A 474 13.78 3.46 16.33
C MET A 474 13.72 1.97 16.71
N ALA A 475 13.19 1.12 15.83
CA ALA A 475 13.20 -0.32 16.03
C ALA A 475 14.63 -0.88 16.11
N ALA A 476 15.52 -0.39 15.24
CA ALA A 476 16.92 -0.82 15.24
C ALA A 476 17.71 -0.33 16.45
N ILE A 477 17.44 0.90 16.93
CA ILE A 477 18.01 1.43 18.17
C ILE A 477 17.49 0.64 19.38
N GLY A 478 16.18 0.38 19.44
CA GLY A 478 15.54 -0.42 20.49
C GLY A 478 16.04 -1.88 20.53
N ASN A 479 16.17 -2.52 19.37
CA ASN A 479 16.74 -3.87 19.25
C ASN A 479 18.22 -3.92 19.71
N GLY A 480 18.92 -2.81 19.57
CA GLY A 480 20.28 -2.61 20.07
C GLY A 480 21.37 -3.04 19.11
N ASN A 481 21.17 -3.96 18.19
CA ASN A 481 22.29 -4.43 17.35
C ASN A 481 21.91 -4.84 15.93
N VAL A 482 20.64 -4.93 15.60
CA VAL A 482 20.20 -5.49 14.32
C VAL A 482 19.18 -4.58 13.63
N LEU A 483 19.46 -4.24 12.38
CA LEU A 483 18.42 -3.73 11.49
C LEU A 483 17.67 -4.90 10.88
N MET A 484 16.41 -5.06 11.26
CA MET A 484 15.55 -6.11 10.72
C MET A 484 15.02 -5.77 9.33
N GLU A 485 14.81 -6.79 8.50
CA GLU A 485 14.00 -6.69 7.31
C GLU A 485 12.52 -6.52 7.75
N LEU A 486 11.89 -5.43 7.35
CA LEU A 486 10.50 -5.19 7.71
C LEU A 486 9.55 -6.09 6.91
N GLN A 487 8.39 -6.40 7.48
CA GLN A 487 7.38 -7.26 6.87
C GLN A 487 6.02 -6.57 6.86
N LEU A 488 5.30 -6.67 5.73
CA LEU A 488 3.90 -6.25 5.55
C LEU A 488 2.99 -7.40 5.14
N VAL A 489 3.58 -8.54 4.76
CA VAL A 489 2.86 -9.76 4.40
C VAL A 489 3.32 -10.87 5.32
N ARG A 490 2.37 -11.49 5.99
CA ARG A 490 2.59 -12.59 6.92
C ARG A 490 2.60 -13.93 6.20
N GLN A 491 1.68 -14.08 5.25
CA GLN A 491 1.61 -15.27 4.39
C GLN A 491 0.75 -15.02 3.15
N ILE A 492 0.99 -15.80 2.12
CA ILE A 492 0.12 -15.91 0.96
C ILE A 492 -0.50 -17.32 1.00
N GLN A 493 -1.81 -17.39 0.84
CA GLN A 493 -2.59 -18.62 0.87
C GLN A 493 -3.18 -18.91 -0.51
N ASP A 494 -3.46 -20.19 -0.80
CA ASP A 494 -4.33 -20.54 -1.90
C ASP A 494 -5.81 -20.25 -1.56
N PHE A 495 -6.72 -20.53 -2.48
CA PHE A 495 -8.15 -20.28 -2.27
C PHE A 495 -8.81 -21.22 -1.23
N HIS A 496 -8.12 -22.26 -0.79
CA HIS A 496 -8.54 -23.13 0.33
C HIS A 496 -7.98 -22.66 1.69
N GLY A 497 -7.21 -21.57 1.71
CA GLY A 497 -6.57 -21.06 2.93
C GLY A 497 -5.24 -21.74 3.27
N ARG A 498 -4.72 -22.67 2.45
CA ARG A 498 -3.45 -23.33 2.69
C ARG A 498 -2.29 -22.36 2.36
N VAL A 499 -1.34 -22.27 3.26
CA VAL A 499 -0.17 -21.40 3.09
C VAL A 499 0.72 -21.91 1.95
N ILE A 500 0.96 -21.07 0.96
CA ILE A 500 1.84 -21.32 -0.18
C ILE A 500 3.15 -20.54 -0.09
N GLU A 501 3.14 -19.39 0.56
CA GLU A 501 4.34 -18.58 0.80
C GLU A 501 4.23 -17.95 2.20
N ALA A 502 5.28 -18.07 3.01
CA ALA A 502 5.43 -17.36 4.28
C ALA A 502 6.82 -16.72 4.31
N PRO A 503 6.91 -15.38 4.40
CA PRO A 503 8.21 -14.74 4.57
C PRO A 503 8.89 -15.22 5.85
N THR A 504 10.18 -15.47 5.77
CA THR A 504 10.98 -15.79 6.94
C THR A 504 11.54 -14.52 7.55
N PHE A 505 11.63 -14.49 8.87
CA PHE A 505 12.31 -13.44 9.61
C PHE A 505 13.77 -13.32 9.16
N LYS A 506 14.18 -12.14 8.68
CA LYS A 506 15.52 -11.91 8.16
C LYS A 506 16.14 -10.67 8.79
N LYS A 507 17.41 -10.80 9.06
CA LYS A 507 18.27 -9.70 9.42
C LYS A 507 18.76 -8.99 8.15
N ARG A 508 18.57 -7.66 8.09
CA ARG A 508 19.05 -6.84 6.98
C ARG A 508 20.51 -6.40 7.19
N ASN A 509 20.88 -6.06 8.43
CA ASN A 509 22.21 -5.55 8.74
C ASN A 509 22.56 -5.70 10.22
N ASP A 510 23.83 -5.98 10.52
CA ASP A 510 24.40 -5.85 11.87
C ASP A 510 24.86 -4.41 12.10
N LEU A 511 24.50 -3.86 13.24
CA LEU A 511 24.81 -2.47 13.54
C LEU A 511 26.17 -2.32 14.22
N ASN A 512 26.64 -3.36 14.91
CA ASN A 512 27.93 -3.37 15.65
C ASN A 512 28.06 -2.09 16.52
N LEU A 513 27.04 -1.84 17.34
CA LEU A 513 26.98 -0.70 18.25
C LEU A 513 27.51 -1.10 19.62
N SER A 514 28.27 -0.23 20.26
CA SER A 514 28.80 -0.49 21.58
C SER A 514 27.67 -0.45 22.64
N PRO A 515 27.67 -1.36 23.63
CA PRO A 515 26.66 -1.37 24.68
C PRO A 515 26.54 -0.03 25.41
N ILE A 516 27.64 0.64 25.71
CA ILE A 516 27.64 1.94 26.40
C ILE A 516 27.00 3.04 25.56
N ALA A 517 27.18 3.02 24.22
CA ALA A 517 26.55 3.98 23.33
C ALA A 517 25.03 3.78 23.27
N LEU A 518 24.58 2.51 23.24
CA LEU A 518 23.17 2.14 23.28
C LEU A 518 22.53 2.54 24.61
N GLU A 519 23.11 2.13 25.76
CA GLU A 519 22.60 2.43 27.09
C GLU A 519 22.49 3.94 27.31
N THR A 520 23.54 4.71 26.98
CA THR A 520 23.53 6.18 27.12
C THR A 520 22.40 6.80 26.25
N THR A 521 22.21 6.28 25.04
CA THR A 521 21.17 6.77 24.13
C THR A 521 19.77 6.39 24.63
N HIS A 522 19.57 5.17 25.10
CA HIS A 522 18.30 4.69 25.70
C HIS A 522 17.95 5.50 26.94
N ASP A 523 18.91 5.72 27.86
CA ASP A 523 18.71 6.55 29.05
C ASP A 523 18.28 7.98 28.69
N GLY A 524 18.98 8.60 27.73
CA GLY A 524 18.61 9.93 27.28
C GLY A 524 17.23 9.98 26.64
N MET A 525 16.85 8.94 25.88
CA MET A 525 15.52 8.81 25.27
C MET A 525 14.43 8.50 26.31
N ARG A 526 14.73 7.71 27.35
CA ARG A 526 13.84 7.49 28.50
C ARG A 526 13.56 8.83 29.20
N ASP A 527 14.59 9.62 29.47
CA ASP A 527 14.49 10.90 30.14
C ASP A 527 13.71 11.96 29.32
N VAL A 528 13.62 11.83 27.99
CA VAL A 528 12.69 12.66 27.17
C VAL A 528 11.26 12.55 27.68
N VAL A 529 10.84 11.34 28.10
CA VAL A 529 9.47 11.05 28.53
C VAL A 529 9.29 11.17 30.03
N HIS A 530 10.26 10.71 30.82
CA HIS A 530 10.10 10.51 32.27
C HIS A 530 10.74 11.59 33.15
N ALA A 531 11.77 12.31 32.67
CA ALA A 531 12.37 13.37 33.44
C ALA A 531 11.46 14.61 33.53
N SER A 532 11.48 15.32 34.64
CA SER A 532 10.66 16.53 34.84
C SER A 532 10.97 17.68 33.85
N TYR A 533 12.15 17.66 33.25
CA TYR A 533 12.57 18.55 32.18
C TYR A 533 12.48 17.96 30.75
N GLY A 534 11.97 16.75 30.63
CA GLY A 534 11.85 16.06 29.37
C GLY A 534 10.85 16.72 28.40
N THR A 535 11.15 16.71 27.13
CA THR A 535 10.33 17.37 26.09
C THR A 535 9.12 16.58 25.67
N GLY A 536 9.03 15.29 26.02
CA GLY A 536 8.01 14.33 25.61
C GLY A 536 7.12 13.79 26.72
N GLN A 537 7.06 14.42 27.90
CA GLN A 537 6.31 13.94 29.09
C GLN A 537 4.86 13.55 28.81
N ARG A 538 4.21 14.20 27.82
CA ARG A 538 2.83 13.86 27.40
C ARG A 538 2.69 12.50 26.73
N ALA A 539 3.80 11.83 26.44
CA ALA A 539 3.81 10.47 25.90
C ALA A 539 3.92 9.40 27.00
N ASN A 540 4.06 9.77 28.28
CA ASN A 540 4.17 8.83 29.37
C ASN A 540 2.89 7.96 29.45
N LEU A 541 3.07 6.65 29.37
CA LEU A 541 1.98 5.67 29.39
C LEU A 541 1.60 5.26 30.82
N GLY A 542 2.50 5.44 31.79
CA GLY A 542 2.28 5.05 33.19
C GLY A 542 2.43 3.56 33.49
N PHE A 543 2.05 2.68 32.57
CA PHE A 543 2.13 1.21 32.74
C PHE A 543 3.45 0.60 32.23
N THR A 544 4.22 1.34 31.42
CA THR A 544 5.51 0.88 30.87
C THR A 544 6.48 2.05 30.71
N THR A 545 7.78 1.76 30.66
CA THR A 545 8.82 2.75 30.45
C THR A 545 9.09 2.97 28.97
N MET A 546 8.76 4.14 28.46
CA MET A 546 8.92 4.51 27.06
C MET A 546 10.21 5.31 26.85
N CYS A 547 10.96 4.94 25.81
CA CYS A 547 12.02 5.74 25.21
C CYS A 547 11.50 6.53 24.03
N GLY A 548 11.66 7.85 24.02
CA GLY A 548 11.11 8.69 22.96
C GLY A 548 12.00 9.84 22.55
N LYS A 549 11.67 10.47 21.43
CA LYS A 549 12.28 11.72 20.97
C LYS A 549 11.28 12.61 20.28
N THR A 550 11.13 13.83 20.76
CA THR A 550 10.36 14.88 20.10
C THR A 550 11.17 15.51 18.97
N GLY A 551 10.47 15.90 17.89
CA GLY A 551 11.04 16.67 16.79
C GLY A 551 10.14 17.82 16.37
N THR A 552 10.75 18.90 15.92
CA THR A 552 10.04 20.04 15.30
C THR A 552 10.90 20.55 14.17
N ALA A 553 10.36 20.54 12.96
CA ALA A 553 11.04 21.04 11.77
C ALA A 553 10.20 22.10 11.07
N GLN A 554 10.85 23.06 10.44
CA GLN A 554 10.27 23.83 9.36
C GLN A 554 10.40 23.00 8.08
N TRP A 555 9.28 22.85 7.35
CA TRP A 555 9.25 22.02 6.15
C TRP A 555 9.06 22.83 4.87
N LYS A 556 8.22 23.86 4.91
CA LYS A 556 8.03 24.80 3.82
C LYS A 556 8.24 26.23 4.31
N ASP A 557 8.77 27.07 3.46
CA ASP A 557 9.06 28.47 3.77
C ASP A 557 7.92 29.40 3.36
N ASP A 558 7.25 29.12 2.25
CA ASP A 558 6.15 29.94 1.74
C ASP A 558 5.01 29.04 1.18
N PRO A 559 3.83 29.03 1.83
CA PRO A 559 3.60 29.52 3.18
C PRO A 559 4.34 28.69 4.22
N LYS A 560 4.79 29.32 5.29
CA LYS A 560 5.54 28.65 6.36
C LYS A 560 4.73 27.51 6.97
N GLN A 561 5.29 26.30 6.93
CA GLN A 561 4.66 25.08 7.51
C GLN A 561 5.67 24.33 8.36
N GLY A 562 5.22 23.84 9.52
CA GLY A 562 6.02 23.05 10.43
C GLY A 562 5.59 21.58 10.49
N LEU A 563 6.51 20.72 10.89
CA LEU A 563 6.28 19.32 11.24
C LEU A 563 6.52 19.12 12.72
N ALA A 564 5.60 18.41 13.38
CA ALA A 564 5.78 17.95 14.75
C ALA A 564 5.93 16.43 14.75
N TRP A 565 7.03 15.94 15.32
CA TRP A 565 7.38 14.54 15.38
C TRP A 565 7.41 14.02 16.81
N PHE A 566 7.04 12.75 16.96
CA PHE A 566 7.41 11.96 18.12
C PHE A 566 7.65 10.52 17.68
N SER A 567 8.83 10.00 18.03
CA SER A 567 9.24 8.63 17.67
C SER A 567 10.00 7.99 18.84
N GLY A 568 10.00 6.68 18.88
CA GLY A 568 10.65 5.96 19.96
C GLY A 568 10.31 4.47 19.95
N PHE A 569 10.51 3.85 21.11
CA PHE A 569 10.21 2.45 21.35
C PHE A 569 9.88 2.21 22.84
N PHE A 570 9.30 1.09 23.15
CA PHE A 570 9.07 0.61 24.51
C PHE A 570 8.84 -0.91 24.54
N PRO A 571 8.97 -1.59 25.71
CA PRO A 571 9.55 -1.11 26.96
C PRO A 571 11.03 -0.75 26.85
N TYR A 572 11.56 -0.01 27.86
CA TYR A 572 12.99 0.31 27.95
C TYR A 572 13.86 -0.95 28.08
N ASP A 573 13.48 -1.89 29.00
CA ASP A 573 14.29 -3.04 29.33
C ASP A 573 14.25 -4.17 28.27
N ASN A 574 13.09 -4.36 27.62
CA ASN A 574 12.90 -5.36 26.58
C ASN A 574 12.05 -4.78 25.45
N PRO A 575 12.63 -4.00 24.55
CA PRO A 575 11.91 -3.29 23.50
C PRO A 575 11.09 -4.22 22.62
N ARG A 576 9.79 -3.95 22.53
CA ARG A 576 8.84 -4.71 21.73
C ARG A 576 8.23 -3.90 20.60
N TYR A 577 7.83 -2.66 20.87
CA TYR A 577 7.16 -1.81 19.91
C TYR A 577 7.98 -0.57 19.61
N ALA A 578 8.24 -0.31 18.33
CA ALA A 578 8.80 0.93 17.85
C ALA A 578 7.76 1.72 17.05
N PHE A 579 7.85 3.04 17.11
CA PHE A 579 6.85 3.89 16.48
C PHE A 579 7.44 5.21 15.96
N ALA A 580 6.71 5.80 14.99
CA ALA A 580 6.91 7.19 14.57
C ALA A 580 5.55 7.82 14.23
N ALA A 581 5.30 8.98 14.81
CA ALA A 581 4.15 9.82 14.51
C ALA A 581 4.62 11.18 13.99
N VAL A 582 3.98 11.66 12.92
CA VAL A 582 4.20 13.00 12.38
C VAL A 582 2.87 13.74 12.22
N TYR A 583 2.85 14.96 12.70
CA TYR A 583 1.80 15.96 12.50
C TYR A 583 2.30 16.99 11.51
N GLU A 584 1.67 17.10 10.35
CA GLU A 584 1.97 18.13 9.34
C GLU A 584 1.07 19.34 9.58
N GLY A 585 1.66 20.43 10.08
CA GLY A 585 0.95 21.66 10.45
C GLY A 585 0.25 22.32 9.26
N ALA A 586 -0.78 23.08 9.54
CA ALA A 586 -1.38 23.98 8.55
C ALA A 586 -0.41 25.15 8.24
N PRO A 587 -0.58 25.84 7.09
CA PRO A 587 0.14 27.08 6.83
C PRO A 587 0.01 28.08 7.96
N GLY A 588 1.15 28.56 8.51
CA GLY A 588 1.19 29.51 9.63
C GLY A 588 0.98 28.88 11.02
N GLU A 589 0.67 27.60 11.14
CA GLU A 589 0.48 26.92 12.41
C GLU A 589 1.83 26.72 13.14
N ILE A 590 1.87 27.12 14.42
CA ILE A 590 3.01 26.84 15.29
C ILE A 590 2.84 25.44 15.89
N VAL A 591 3.68 24.52 15.49
CA VAL A 591 3.65 23.13 15.92
C VAL A 591 4.83 22.77 16.81
N GLY A 592 4.69 21.73 17.62
CA GLY A 592 5.77 21.19 18.45
C GLY A 592 5.54 19.73 18.80
N GLY A 593 6.57 18.89 18.69
CA GLY A 593 6.48 17.44 18.86
C GLY A 593 5.84 17.03 20.19
N GLY A 594 6.30 17.61 21.31
CA GLY A 594 5.75 17.32 22.65
C GLY A 594 4.30 17.80 22.86
N ARG A 595 3.81 18.73 22.04
CA ARG A 595 2.44 19.27 22.17
C ARG A 595 1.44 18.64 21.20
N LYS A 596 1.89 18.15 20.05
CA LYS A 596 1.04 17.60 18.99
C LYS A 596 1.24 16.09 18.83
N ALA A 597 2.45 15.64 18.53
CA ALA A 597 2.69 14.23 18.19
C ALA A 597 2.80 13.32 19.44
N ALA A 598 3.38 13.77 20.54
CA ALA A 598 3.50 12.98 21.76
C ALA A 598 2.13 12.57 22.36
N PRO A 599 1.12 13.47 22.48
CA PRO A 599 -0.22 13.09 22.93
C PRO A 599 -0.93 12.11 21.99
N MET A 600 -0.70 12.18 20.67
CA MET A 600 -1.26 11.22 19.71
C MET A 600 -0.77 9.80 20.01
N VAL A 601 0.54 9.67 20.31
CA VAL A 601 1.18 8.39 20.62
C VAL A 601 0.67 7.83 21.94
N SER A 602 0.61 8.62 23.01
CA SER A 602 0.11 8.13 24.29
C SER A 602 -1.36 7.73 24.23
N ARG A 603 -2.21 8.54 23.56
CA ARG A 603 -3.62 8.21 23.37
C ARG A 603 -3.79 6.89 22.61
N PHE A 604 -2.99 6.65 21.60
CA PHE A 604 -3.01 5.41 20.83
C PHE A 604 -2.69 4.20 21.71
N PHE A 605 -1.53 4.19 22.38
CA PHE A 605 -1.10 3.03 23.16
C PHE A 605 -1.90 2.81 24.45
N LEU A 606 -2.40 3.88 25.10
CA LEU A 606 -3.29 3.76 26.26
C LEU A 606 -4.62 3.06 25.92
N ASN A 607 -5.11 3.20 24.68
CA ASN A 607 -6.32 2.49 24.26
C ASN A 607 -6.15 0.97 24.22
N PHE A 608 -4.91 0.50 24.04
CA PHE A 608 -4.57 -0.92 23.98
C PHE A 608 -3.74 -1.39 25.17
N GLN A 609 -3.84 -0.68 26.31
CA GLN A 609 -3.02 -0.98 27.49
C GLN A 609 -3.09 -2.43 27.91
N THR A 610 -4.29 -2.99 28.10
CA THR A 610 -4.48 -4.38 28.55
C THR A 610 -3.83 -5.38 27.61
N GLU A 611 -4.08 -5.25 26.31
CA GLU A 611 -3.50 -6.11 25.29
C GLU A 611 -1.97 -6.01 25.26
N ILE A 612 -1.44 -4.77 25.39
CA ILE A 612 0.01 -4.55 25.41
C ILE A 612 0.63 -5.16 26.68
N GLU A 613 0.02 -4.98 27.84
CA GLU A 613 0.49 -5.59 29.09
C GLU A 613 0.50 -7.12 29.00
N GLU A 614 -0.52 -7.73 28.41
CA GLU A 614 -0.57 -9.18 28.15
C GLU A 614 0.55 -9.63 27.21
N ASN A 615 0.78 -8.90 26.13
CA ASN A 615 1.85 -9.18 25.15
C ASN A 615 3.27 -8.94 25.70
N LEU A 616 3.42 -8.10 26.73
CA LEU A 616 4.70 -7.82 27.38
C LEU A 616 4.99 -8.78 28.53
N MET A 617 4.00 -9.51 29.04
CA MET A 617 4.24 -10.54 30.06
C MET A 617 5.13 -11.63 29.47
N PRO A 618 6.24 -11.97 30.12
CA PRO A 618 7.04 -13.11 29.66
C PRO A 618 6.14 -14.35 29.62
N ALA A 619 6.32 -15.16 28.60
CA ALA A 619 5.62 -16.44 28.41
C ALA A 619 5.94 -17.45 29.55
N ALA A 620 5.93 -16.99 30.79
CA ALA A 620 6.10 -17.80 32.00
C ALA A 620 5.00 -18.86 32.17
N ARG A 621 3.96 -18.83 31.30
CA ARG A 621 2.92 -19.86 31.25
C ARG A 621 3.13 -20.97 30.22
N ALA A 622 4.16 -20.90 29.39
CA ALA A 622 4.30 -21.80 28.23
C ALA A 622 5.33 -22.93 28.39
N MET A 623 5.91 -23.15 29.56
CA MET A 623 6.72 -24.33 29.80
C MET A 623 6.12 -25.17 30.95
N ILE A 624 5.02 -25.82 30.67
CA ILE A 624 4.68 -27.03 31.42
C ILE A 624 5.59 -28.12 30.83
N ILE A 625 6.66 -28.43 31.53
CA ILE A 625 7.52 -29.60 31.22
C ILE A 625 6.73 -30.80 31.73
N SER A 626 6.50 -31.81 30.87
CA SER A 626 5.91 -33.05 31.33
C SER A 626 6.88 -33.68 32.33
N GLU A 627 6.37 -34.11 33.48
CA GLU A 627 7.20 -34.74 34.52
C GLU A 627 7.73 -36.14 34.08
N GLU A 628 7.16 -36.74 33.02
CA GLU A 628 7.48 -38.08 32.56
C GLU A 628 8.60 -38.18 31.52
N ASP A 629 8.81 -37.18 30.68
CA ASP A 629 9.74 -37.27 29.56
C ASP A 629 10.60 -36.03 29.31
N GLY A 630 10.43 -34.95 30.11
CA GLY A 630 11.26 -33.75 30.02
C GLY A 630 11.07 -32.93 28.73
N GLN A 631 10.02 -33.20 27.96
CA GLN A 631 9.73 -32.47 26.72
C GLN A 631 8.79 -31.28 26.98
N PRO A 632 8.96 -30.14 26.32
CA PRO A 632 8.08 -29.02 26.46
C PRO A 632 6.70 -29.36 25.85
N ILE A 633 5.65 -29.27 26.67
CA ILE A 633 4.26 -29.34 26.22
C ILE A 633 3.92 -27.98 25.62
N ILE A 634 3.68 -27.92 24.29
CA ILE A 634 3.15 -26.73 23.63
C ILE A 634 1.64 -26.72 23.91
N PRO A 635 1.10 -25.72 24.63
CA PRO A 635 -0.36 -25.61 24.85
C PRO A 635 -1.09 -25.59 23.50
N GLU A 636 -2.24 -26.29 23.42
CA GLU A 636 -3.03 -26.43 22.19
C GLU A 636 -3.52 -25.06 21.62
N ASP A 637 -3.62 -24.04 22.45
CA ASP A 637 -3.98 -22.67 22.08
C ASP A 637 -2.84 -21.90 21.39
N MET A 638 -1.59 -22.38 21.48
CA MET A 638 -0.42 -21.85 20.73
C MET A 638 -0.20 -22.53 19.39
N ILE A 639 -0.88 -23.61 19.09
CA ILE A 639 -0.84 -24.22 17.77
C ILE A 639 -1.77 -23.38 16.88
N PRO A 640 -1.28 -22.75 15.80
CA PRO A 640 -2.18 -22.09 14.87
C PRO A 640 -3.22 -23.13 14.44
N LYS A 641 -4.49 -22.91 14.78
CA LYS A 641 -5.58 -23.80 14.35
C LYS A 641 -5.58 -23.79 12.84
N ALA A 642 -4.91 -24.79 12.25
CA ALA A 642 -5.21 -25.19 10.90
C ALA A 642 -6.69 -25.53 10.90
N ILE A 643 -7.48 -24.91 10.05
CA ILE A 643 -8.85 -25.32 9.82
C ILE A 643 -8.74 -26.73 9.24
N VAL A 644 -8.89 -27.73 10.11
CA VAL A 644 -9.01 -29.12 9.69
C VAL A 644 -10.39 -29.23 9.06
N VAL A 645 -10.43 -29.31 7.75
CA VAL A 645 -11.64 -29.74 7.03
C VAL A 645 -11.65 -31.25 7.22
N GLU A 646 -12.40 -31.70 8.23
CA GLU A 646 -12.78 -33.12 8.33
C GLU A 646 -13.70 -33.44 7.15
N ASP A 647 -13.40 -34.54 6.44
CA ASP A 647 -14.12 -35.19 5.36
C ASP A 647 -13.77 -34.79 3.91
N GLU A 648 -12.69 -35.41 3.39
CA GLU A 648 -12.47 -35.54 1.97
C GLU A 648 -13.50 -36.46 1.24
N GLU A 649 -14.29 -37.26 1.96
CA GLU A 649 -15.25 -38.23 1.37
C GLU A 649 -16.56 -37.61 0.95
N ALA A 650 -16.94 -36.43 1.40
CA ALA A 650 -18.19 -35.78 1.02
C ALA A 650 -18.18 -35.08 -0.34
N LEU A 651 -17.03 -34.99 -1.02
CA LEU A 651 -16.87 -34.32 -2.31
C LEU A 651 -16.82 -35.26 -3.54
N LEU A 652 -16.79 -36.57 -3.31
CA LEU A 652 -16.85 -37.58 -4.37
C LEU A 652 -18.25 -38.26 -4.33
N GLY A 653 -19.27 -37.54 -4.78
CA GLY A 653 -20.57 -38.13 -5.05
C GLY A 653 -20.45 -39.15 -6.17
N ASP A 654 -20.94 -40.38 -5.89
CA ASP A 654 -21.08 -41.53 -6.75
C ASP A 654 -21.70 -41.18 -8.12
N PRO A 655 -21.11 -41.53 -9.27
CA PRO A 655 -21.59 -41.16 -10.60
C PRO A 655 -22.82 -41.91 -11.10
N THR A 656 -23.55 -42.64 -10.26
CA THR A 656 -24.64 -43.54 -10.71
C THR A 656 -26.05 -43.07 -10.41
N HIS A 657 -26.38 -41.83 -10.28
CA HIS A 657 -27.77 -41.38 -10.27
C HIS A 657 -28.13 -40.45 -11.43
N SER A 658 -28.90 -41.06 -12.30
CA SER A 658 -29.87 -40.58 -13.29
C SER A 658 -30.03 -39.09 -13.51
N LEU A 659 -29.69 -38.67 -14.71
CA LEU A 659 -30.03 -37.43 -15.38
C LEU A 659 -31.53 -37.11 -15.32
N ALA A 660 -31.92 -36.27 -14.37
CA ALA A 660 -33.10 -35.43 -14.52
C ALA A 660 -32.62 -34.09 -15.07
N THR A 661 -33.13 -33.69 -16.21
CA THR A 661 -32.86 -32.43 -16.88
C THR A 661 -33.16 -31.26 -15.94
N PRO A 662 -32.19 -30.42 -15.58
CA PRO A 662 -32.50 -29.22 -14.83
C PRO A 662 -33.08 -28.16 -15.75
N SER A 663 -34.21 -27.60 -15.34
CA SER A 663 -34.77 -26.38 -15.94
C SER A 663 -33.71 -25.27 -15.94
N ASN A 664 -33.57 -24.62 -17.10
CA ASN A 664 -32.67 -23.52 -17.38
C ASN A 664 -32.72 -22.43 -16.28
N ASN A 665 -31.77 -22.38 -15.38
CA ASN A 665 -31.38 -21.13 -14.65
C ASN A 665 -30.34 -21.30 -13.53
N GLU A 666 -29.83 -22.50 -13.28
CA GLU A 666 -28.86 -22.67 -12.22
C GLU A 666 -27.43 -22.78 -12.76
N ILE A 667 -26.62 -21.72 -12.53
CA ILE A 667 -25.18 -21.84 -12.48
C ILE A 667 -24.87 -22.47 -11.11
N PRO A 668 -24.37 -23.71 -11.04
CA PRO A 668 -24.00 -24.29 -9.75
C PRO A 668 -22.78 -23.55 -9.23
N VAL A 669 -22.97 -22.75 -8.20
CA VAL A 669 -21.89 -22.06 -7.50
C VAL A 669 -21.73 -22.74 -6.15
N ASP A 670 -20.95 -23.82 -6.09
CA ASP A 670 -20.29 -24.21 -4.86
C ASP A 670 -19.06 -23.33 -4.67
N ILE A 671 -19.27 -22.18 -4.05
CA ILE A 671 -18.19 -21.35 -3.50
C ILE A 671 -18.08 -21.72 -2.02
N PRO A 672 -16.87 -22.01 -1.49
CA PRO A 672 -16.71 -22.13 -0.05
C PRO A 672 -17.27 -20.85 0.58
N ARG A 673 -18.15 -20.98 1.55
CA ARG A 673 -18.76 -19.87 2.28
C ARG A 673 -17.63 -19.02 2.88
N ALA A 674 -17.35 -17.87 2.26
CA ALA A 674 -16.70 -16.81 2.97
C ALA A 674 -17.60 -16.47 4.17
N ILE A 675 -17.01 -16.32 5.34
CA ILE A 675 -17.72 -15.94 6.56
C ILE A 675 -18.52 -14.68 6.25
N ILE A 676 -19.85 -14.82 6.21
CA ILE A 676 -20.79 -13.71 6.05
C ILE A 676 -20.92 -13.11 7.44
N VAL A 677 -20.35 -11.95 7.65
CA VAL A 677 -20.71 -11.09 8.79
C VAL A 677 -21.99 -10.38 8.36
N GLU A 678 -23.12 -10.79 8.91
CA GLU A 678 -24.41 -10.10 8.80
C GLU A 678 -24.36 -8.85 9.69
N ASP A 679 -24.07 -7.69 9.11
CA ASP A 679 -24.36 -6.40 9.69
C ASP A 679 -25.34 -5.66 8.77
N GLU A 680 -26.65 -5.90 8.98
CA GLU A 680 -27.73 -5.24 8.23
C GLU A 680 -27.97 -3.78 8.65
N GLU A 681 -27.42 -3.27 9.73
CA GLU A 681 -27.77 -1.94 10.26
C GLU A 681 -27.00 -0.74 9.68
N ALA A 682 -25.96 -0.96 8.87
CA ALA A 682 -25.12 0.15 8.40
C ALA A 682 -25.59 0.84 7.09
N LEU A 683 -26.70 0.42 6.48
CA LEU A 683 -27.14 0.93 5.18
C LEU A 683 -28.34 1.88 5.22
N SER A 684 -28.88 2.24 6.40
CA SER A 684 -30.14 3.01 6.49
C SER A 684 -30.03 4.48 6.86
N SER A 685 -28.84 5.07 6.93
CA SER A 685 -28.70 6.51 7.24
C SER A 685 -27.95 7.25 6.13
N ASN A 686 -28.63 7.61 5.05
CA ASN A 686 -28.18 8.61 4.10
C ASN A 686 -29.01 9.88 4.30
N PRO A 687 -28.44 11.04 4.64
CA PRO A 687 -29.18 12.30 4.68
C PRO A 687 -29.53 12.75 3.25
N ALA A 688 -30.73 13.28 3.11
CA ALA A 688 -31.34 13.75 1.89
C ALA A 688 -30.41 14.67 1.06
N ILE A 689 -30.24 14.31 -0.20
CA ILE A 689 -29.59 15.15 -1.21
C ILE A 689 -30.68 16.09 -1.79
N PRO A 690 -30.44 17.40 -1.86
CA PRO A 690 -31.39 18.32 -2.52
C PRO A 690 -31.47 18.03 -4.03
N ALA A 691 -32.66 18.22 -4.59
CA ALA A 691 -33.05 17.95 -5.96
C ALA A 691 -32.11 18.62 -6.99
N PRO A 692 -31.75 17.95 -8.10
CA PRO A 692 -30.94 18.54 -9.15
C PRO A 692 -31.78 19.41 -10.08
N LEU A 693 -31.17 20.53 -10.47
CA LEU A 693 -31.65 21.41 -11.55
C LEU A 693 -31.73 20.63 -12.88
N GLN A 694 -32.84 20.78 -13.56
CA GLN A 694 -33.11 20.23 -14.88
C GLN A 694 -32.14 20.80 -15.93
N GLY A 695 -31.65 19.93 -16.79
CA GLY A 695 -31.09 20.26 -18.08
C GLY A 695 -29.76 19.58 -18.39
N LEU A 696 -29.86 18.57 -19.18
CA LEU A 696 -28.98 17.99 -20.19
C LEU A 696 -28.92 16.46 -20.05
N THR A 697 -29.71 15.82 -20.90
CA THR A 697 -29.77 14.37 -21.10
C THR A 697 -28.59 13.92 -21.97
N GLU A 698 -27.55 13.40 -21.36
CA GLU A 698 -26.64 12.46 -22.04
C GLU A 698 -26.55 11.16 -21.25
N THR A 699 -27.02 10.10 -21.88
CA THR A 699 -26.99 8.73 -21.36
C THR A 699 -25.56 8.22 -21.26
N PRO A 700 -25.15 7.62 -20.14
CA PRO A 700 -23.85 6.97 -20.07
C PRO A 700 -23.90 5.60 -20.73
N ALA A 701 -23.64 5.56 -22.01
CA ALA A 701 -23.48 4.30 -22.74
C ALA A 701 -22.03 4.00 -23.14
N ASP A 702 -21.15 4.95 -22.99
CA ASP A 702 -19.72 4.77 -23.15
C ASP A 702 -19.06 5.01 -21.79
N LEU A 703 -18.62 3.95 -21.14
CA LEU A 703 -17.77 4.00 -19.97
C LEU A 703 -16.53 4.82 -20.36
N PRO A 704 -16.21 5.94 -19.70
CA PRO A 704 -14.90 6.54 -19.87
C PRO A 704 -13.87 5.49 -19.51
N GLU A 705 -12.86 5.35 -20.35
CA GLU A 705 -11.67 4.55 -20.04
C GLU A 705 -11.16 4.97 -18.66
N ALA A 706 -10.87 3.97 -17.81
CA ALA A 706 -10.17 4.23 -16.57
C ALA A 706 -8.92 5.02 -16.93
N ILE A 707 -8.78 6.22 -16.39
CA ILE A 707 -7.62 7.07 -16.61
C ILE A 707 -6.41 6.25 -16.17
N PRO A 708 -5.44 5.98 -17.06
CA PRO A 708 -4.23 5.26 -16.68
C PRO A 708 -3.56 6.07 -15.57
N VAL A 709 -3.31 5.43 -14.44
CA VAL A 709 -2.37 5.94 -13.44
C VAL A 709 -1.03 6.02 -14.16
N ILE A 710 -0.52 7.24 -14.37
CA ILE A 710 0.81 7.43 -14.93
C ILE A 710 1.78 6.79 -13.93
N PRO A 711 2.53 5.74 -14.29
CA PRO A 711 3.58 5.23 -13.44
C PRO A 711 4.61 6.37 -13.28
N ALA A 712 5.04 6.62 -12.06
CA ALA A 712 6.19 7.45 -11.81
C ALA A 712 7.37 6.89 -12.62
N ASP A 713 7.91 7.73 -13.51
CA ASP A 713 9.09 7.58 -14.34
C ASP A 713 9.91 6.28 -14.24
N ASN A 714 9.69 5.38 -15.19
CA ASN A 714 10.78 4.55 -15.69
C ASN A 714 11.58 5.43 -16.65
N PRO A 715 12.91 5.56 -16.52
CA PRO A 715 13.71 6.32 -17.44
C PRO A 715 13.69 5.61 -18.80
N THR A 716 12.96 6.17 -19.74
CA THR A 716 13.12 5.85 -21.16
C THR A 716 14.56 6.23 -21.56
N PRO A 717 15.25 5.41 -22.37
CA PRO A 717 16.56 5.76 -22.87
C PRO A 717 16.42 7.04 -23.70
N LYS A 718 17.24 8.04 -23.36
CA LYS A 718 17.35 9.31 -24.10
C LYS A 718 17.65 9.02 -25.57
N PRO A 719 16.95 9.66 -26.50
CA PRO A 719 17.40 9.68 -27.89
C PRO A 719 18.76 10.40 -27.99
N PRO A 720 19.61 10.05 -28.95
CA PRO A 720 20.93 10.70 -29.11
C PRO A 720 20.75 12.18 -29.37
N LEU A 721 21.58 13.00 -28.71
CA LEU A 721 21.67 14.43 -28.88
C LEU A 721 21.97 14.78 -30.32
N PRO A 722 21.28 15.76 -30.94
CA PRO A 722 21.69 16.31 -32.22
C PRO A 722 23.01 17.08 -32.05
N THR A 723 23.95 16.84 -32.92
CA THR A 723 25.20 17.58 -33.07
C THR A 723 24.90 19.03 -33.39
N VAL A 724 25.42 19.95 -32.56
CA VAL A 724 25.36 21.40 -32.78
C VAL A 724 26.44 21.79 -33.78
N PRO A 725 26.11 22.56 -34.82
CA PRO A 725 27.14 23.25 -35.62
C PRO A 725 27.66 24.46 -34.82
N SER A 726 28.97 24.65 -34.95
CA SER A 726 29.74 25.73 -34.35
C SER A 726 29.40 27.11 -34.95
N GLU A 727 29.50 28.12 -34.07
CA GLU A 727 29.68 29.56 -34.32
C GLU A 727 28.48 30.41 -34.72
N GLU A 728 27.92 31.13 -33.72
CA GLU A 728 27.54 32.53 -33.93
C GLU A 728 27.79 33.34 -32.63
N ILE A 729 28.45 34.49 -32.85
CA ILE A 729 28.98 35.43 -31.87
C ILE A 729 27.84 36.19 -31.19
N ILE A 730 27.78 36.19 -29.87
CA ILE A 730 26.86 37.02 -29.05
C ILE A 730 27.60 38.32 -28.68
N PRO A 731 27.00 39.52 -28.88
CA PRO A 731 27.62 40.78 -28.46
C PRO A 731 27.54 40.98 -26.93
N GLU A 732 28.60 41.56 -26.38
CA GLU A 732 28.81 41.93 -24.98
C GLU A 732 27.65 42.80 -24.41
N ALA A 733 27.15 42.44 -23.25
CA ALA A 733 26.24 43.27 -22.48
C ALA A 733 27.01 44.33 -21.69
N ILE A 734 26.57 45.59 -21.83
CA ILE A 734 27.09 46.78 -21.17
C ILE A 734 26.76 46.73 -19.66
N PRO A 735 27.70 46.99 -18.75
CA PRO A 735 27.41 47.02 -17.30
C PRO A 735 26.69 48.29 -16.88
N VAL A 736 25.52 48.18 -16.26
CA VAL A 736 24.83 49.30 -15.61
C VAL A 736 25.39 49.46 -14.19
N LYS A 737 25.93 50.67 -13.93
CA LYS A 737 26.38 51.12 -12.60
C LYS A 737 25.19 51.31 -11.65
N PRO A 738 25.25 50.89 -10.37
CA PRO A 738 24.24 51.26 -9.41
C PRO A 738 24.50 52.67 -8.90
N GLU A 739 23.47 53.52 -8.92
CA GLU A 739 23.43 54.83 -8.27
C GLU A 739 23.29 54.65 -6.75
N ILE A 740 24.14 55.38 -6.00
CA ILE A 740 24.13 55.50 -4.55
C ILE A 740 23.22 56.67 -4.17
N PRO A 741 22.20 56.51 -3.32
CA PRO A 741 21.50 57.66 -2.74
C PRO A 741 22.29 58.23 -1.58
N SER A 742 22.45 59.56 -1.58
CA SER A 742 23.16 60.41 -0.60
C SER A 742 22.45 60.40 0.77
N ASP A 743 23.23 60.16 1.81
CA ASP A 743 22.90 60.39 3.21
C ASP A 743 22.66 61.85 3.50
N THR A 744 21.53 62.18 4.12
CA THR A 744 21.32 63.34 4.99
C THR A 744 20.74 62.87 6.32
N PRO A 745 21.32 63.26 7.47
CA PRO A 745 20.91 62.79 8.79
C PRO A 745 19.65 63.53 9.28
N ARG A 746 18.60 62.78 9.68
CA ARG A 746 17.45 63.31 10.43
C ARG A 746 17.73 63.25 11.92
N LYS A 747 17.48 64.38 12.58
CA LYS A 747 17.47 64.64 14.03
C LYS A 747 16.50 63.72 14.79
N PRO A 748 16.80 63.28 16.01
CA PRO A 748 15.90 62.50 16.83
C PRO A 748 14.77 63.35 17.44
N PRO A 749 13.57 62.77 17.68
CA PRO A 749 12.49 63.46 18.38
C PRO A 749 12.69 63.43 19.90
N GLU A 750 12.32 64.55 20.54
CA GLU A 750 12.32 64.82 21.98
C GLU A 750 11.29 63.92 22.71
N ALA A 751 11.61 63.55 23.94
CA ALA A 751 10.75 62.81 24.85
C ALA A 751 9.61 63.70 25.41
N PRO A 752 8.39 63.19 25.61
CA PRO A 752 7.35 63.89 26.36
C PRO A 752 7.54 63.65 27.86
N GLY A 753 7.51 64.79 28.59
CA GLY A 753 7.59 64.83 30.03
C GLY A 753 6.34 64.39 30.77
N ASP A 754 6.52 64.06 32.02
CA ASP A 754 5.57 63.72 33.06
C ASP A 754 4.27 64.55 33.09
N ARG A 755 3.15 63.84 33.13
CA ARG A 755 2.03 64.09 34.06
C ARG A 755 1.13 62.87 34.18
#